data_e789e8f3797272ab388da05c22db10d4
#
_entry.id   e789e8f3797272ab388da05c22db10d4
#
_cell.length_a   1.000
_cell.length_b   1.000
_cell.length_c   1.000
_cell.angle_alpha   90.00
_cell.angle_beta   90.00
_cell.angle_gamma   90.00
#
_symmetry.space_group_name_H-M   'P 1'
#
loop_
_entity.id
_entity.type
_entity.pdbx_description
1 polymer ?
#
loop_
_entity_poly.entity_id
_entity_poly.type
_entity_poly.pdbx_seq_one_letter_code
_entity_poly.pdbx_strand_id
1 'polypeptide(L)'
;MRLQISGSFNCMKKLFTFFAIIFSLTFQAQNIGDWNYYYAYHKATESIPVGKEVYALFEGNLLVYNTEDGEVREITKLNGLSSKNIVKMAYCAQQQCFLLAFANGYIDLYNPQRNESSTFTQLVNRYDDVQINDINVVGDEAFLSTNKGLLHIDVKRQLIIGFYLAETPIKSATLYEGMIYVATPTGVLCINKTNNMLDASQWSTWMDQAVNHLKTFAKRMLIGLSDGTWQVFNAAKQDPYTLTTAVLNQVYVAQDAVLFFDALNNNKVYQLTASAPDVLSATFTLDVPFNHISVATGALYWVVDHNGQLRPCQEKDGVLLPSEQVIAGYGPKRDLCYFLNYAGSRLLVAGGRLDPYDRLHYEGTIMYLENGQWHIFQEEGIAEQTGVRYRDMTSVVQHPADPDLHYATSSHLGLYCFRNKQLESFYTTSNSPLESAAAPHKDYVRTDGLNFDADGNLWMVNNGVDSVVAVLKADGTWKKFYFMPLEKAPTMEKTLIDRNGRFWACSRRTVEYHEGGLLGFDFNKTVSNDNDDIYLYRSSVTNQDGTVYSLEGVYAVAEDHDGQIWVGSRVGLFVIDNPDDWFNTNFRITQIKVPRNDGTNLADYLLANVSINTIAVDGANRKWIGTEGNGLYLVSADGLETIHHFTKENSPLPSNTIYSVAINHESGEVMIGTDLGLVSYMSDASAPAEDLSESTLQIYPNPLRPEHQGMVTIKGLTSDADIKIITVGGQVVAAGTSMGGTWQWDGNTFAGKPVGSGIYYVVVSTSDGSTAVSGKILVVR
;
A
#
# COMPACT_ATOMS: atom_id res chain seq x y z
N MET A 1 13.27 46.19 -51.28
CA MET A 1 12.96 46.14 -49.85
C MET A 1 12.53 44.75 -49.53
N ARG A 2 13.52 43.86 -49.20
CA ARG A 2 13.29 42.45 -48.80
C ARG A 2 13.43 42.39 -47.28
N LEU A 3 12.36 42.15 -46.58
CA LEU A 3 12.36 41.88 -45.17
C LEU A 3 12.44 40.36 -44.96
N GLN A 4 13.45 39.95 -44.22
CA GLN A 4 13.67 38.58 -43.77
C GLN A 4 12.58 38.18 -42.77
N ILE A 5 11.91 37.07 -43.05
CA ILE A 5 11.10 36.31 -42.07
C ILE A 5 11.81 34.96 -41.89
N SER A 6 12.70 34.87 -40.92
CA SER A 6 13.39 33.63 -40.56
C SER A 6 13.49 33.42 -39.04
N GLY A 7 12.45 33.79 -38.31
CA GLY A 7 12.43 33.63 -36.82
C GLY A 7 11.29 32.81 -36.23
N SER A 8 10.24 32.49 -37.01
CA SER A 8 9.02 31.90 -36.40
C SER A 8 8.84 30.38 -36.57
N PHE A 9 9.66 29.73 -37.41
CA PHE A 9 9.52 28.29 -37.65
C PHE A 9 10.20 27.41 -36.62
N ASN A 10 11.21 27.89 -35.91
CA ASN A 10 11.89 27.11 -34.86
C ASN A 10 11.16 27.13 -33.50
N CYS A 11 10.35 28.17 -33.26
CA CYS A 11 9.56 28.24 -32.03
C CYS A 11 8.31 27.32 -32.10
N MET A 12 7.70 27.22 -33.28
CA MET A 12 6.56 26.33 -33.51
C MET A 12 6.96 24.84 -33.52
N LYS A 13 8.17 24.48 -34.00
CA LYS A 13 8.68 23.10 -33.88
C LYS A 13 8.96 22.69 -32.43
N LYS A 14 9.46 23.59 -31.59
CA LYS A 14 9.65 23.33 -30.16
C LYS A 14 8.33 23.28 -29.39
N LEU A 15 7.31 24.02 -29.79
CA LEU A 15 5.98 23.95 -29.21
C LEU A 15 5.23 22.68 -29.63
N PHE A 16 5.43 22.15 -30.84
CA PHE A 16 4.84 20.89 -31.30
C PHE A 16 5.55 19.66 -30.75
N THR A 17 6.84 19.74 -30.38
CA THR A 17 7.56 18.65 -29.71
C THR A 17 7.21 18.59 -28.21
N PHE A 18 6.76 19.69 -27.61
CA PHE A 18 6.29 19.71 -26.21
C PHE A 18 4.83 19.25 -26.07
N PHE A 19 4.04 19.22 -27.16
CA PHE A 19 2.64 18.76 -27.15
C PHE A 19 2.46 17.32 -27.67
N ALA A 20 3.54 16.62 -28.07
CA ALA A 20 3.48 15.24 -28.58
C ALA A 20 3.96 14.19 -27.55
N ILE A 21 4.27 14.60 -26.32
CA ILE A 21 4.33 13.70 -25.17
C ILE A 21 3.02 13.89 -24.35
N ILE A 22 1.89 13.82 -25.05
CA ILE A 22 0.68 13.31 -24.42
C ILE A 22 0.88 11.81 -24.42
N PHE A 23 1.39 11.31 -23.31
CA PHE A 23 1.24 9.91 -22.94
C PHE A 23 -0.22 9.54 -23.18
N SER A 24 -0.47 8.77 -24.23
CA SER A 24 -1.63 7.90 -24.23
C SER A 24 -1.38 6.87 -23.12
N LEU A 25 -1.69 7.25 -21.86
CA LEU A 25 -2.14 6.28 -20.90
C LEU A 25 -3.36 5.66 -21.57
N THR A 26 -3.15 4.59 -22.32
CA THR A 26 -4.23 3.68 -22.63
C THR A 26 -4.66 3.14 -21.28
N PHE A 27 -5.68 3.78 -20.68
CA PHE A 27 -6.47 3.13 -19.66
C PHE A 27 -7.02 1.88 -20.35
N GLN A 28 -6.32 0.76 -20.25
CA GLN A 28 -6.94 -0.52 -20.50
C GLN A 28 -8.00 -0.63 -19.41
N ALA A 29 -9.27 -0.70 -19.84
CA ALA A 29 -10.35 -1.00 -18.93
C ALA A 29 -9.95 -2.29 -18.20
N GLN A 30 -9.82 -2.24 -16.87
CA GLN A 30 -9.54 -3.40 -16.06
C GLN A 30 -10.67 -4.41 -16.25
N ASN A 31 -10.28 -5.66 -16.41
CA ASN A 31 -11.26 -6.74 -16.39
C ASN A 31 -11.66 -7.03 -14.94
N ILE A 32 -12.87 -7.54 -14.75
CA ILE A 32 -13.27 -8.05 -13.44
C ILE A 32 -12.31 -9.19 -13.05
N GLY A 33 -11.86 -9.14 -11.79
CA GLY A 33 -10.85 -10.03 -11.28
C GLY A 33 -9.41 -9.49 -11.34
N ASP A 34 -9.19 -8.39 -12.07
CA ASP A 34 -7.86 -7.79 -12.16
C ASP A 34 -7.48 -7.08 -10.85
N TRP A 35 -6.19 -7.17 -10.52
CA TRP A 35 -5.56 -6.49 -9.40
C TRP A 35 -4.59 -5.43 -9.89
N ASN A 36 -4.48 -4.32 -9.15
CA ASN A 36 -3.43 -3.31 -9.32
C ASN A 36 -2.75 -2.98 -8.01
N TYR A 37 -1.49 -2.56 -8.10
CA TYR A 37 -0.74 -2.02 -6.99
C TYR A 37 -0.56 -0.51 -7.15
N TYR A 38 -0.61 0.19 -6.01
CA TYR A 38 -0.34 1.62 -5.90
C TYR A 38 0.73 1.82 -4.85
N TYR A 39 2.00 1.64 -5.25
CA TYR A 39 3.14 1.75 -4.36
C TYR A 39 3.87 3.07 -4.53
N ALA A 40 4.54 3.53 -3.46
CA ALA A 40 5.33 4.75 -3.50
C ALA A 40 6.68 4.52 -4.17
N TYR A 41 7.03 5.40 -5.12
CA TYR A 41 8.31 5.37 -5.85
C TYR A 41 8.95 6.75 -5.87
N HIS A 42 8.93 7.47 -4.73
CA HIS A 42 9.43 8.84 -4.64
C HIS A 42 10.79 8.96 -3.94
N LYS A 43 11.12 8.03 -3.05
CA LYS A 43 12.39 8.03 -2.31
C LYS A 43 13.21 6.78 -2.62
N ALA A 44 14.16 6.90 -3.54
CA ALA A 44 15.13 5.85 -3.81
C ALA A 44 16.06 5.65 -2.62
N THR A 45 16.52 4.41 -2.43
CA THR A 45 17.50 4.03 -1.39
C THR A 45 18.77 3.46 -1.99
N GLU A 46 18.67 2.67 -3.04
CA GLU A 46 19.81 2.09 -3.74
C GLU A 46 19.49 1.80 -5.22
N SER A 47 20.49 1.61 -6.05
CA SER A 47 20.34 1.24 -7.45
C SER A 47 21.44 0.29 -7.91
N ILE A 48 21.10 -0.61 -8.83
CA ILE A 48 22.03 -1.52 -9.52
C ILE A 48 21.77 -1.41 -11.03
N PRO A 49 22.66 -0.76 -11.79
CA PRO A 49 22.59 -0.75 -13.24
C PRO A 49 23.05 -2.10 -13.83
N VAL A 50 22.26 -2.65 -14.76
CA VAL A 50 22.54 -3.91 -15.46
C VAL A 50 22.26 -3.72 -16.96
N GLY A 51 23.29 -3.68 -17.78
CA GLY A 51 23.15 -3.40 -19.20
C GLY A 51 22.54 -2.03 -19.44
N LYS A 52 21.37 -1.98 -20.08
CA LYS A 52 20.59 -0.77 -20.35
C LYS A 52 19.50 -0.47 -19.32
N GLU A 53 19.35 -1.30 -18.31
CA GLU A 53 18.33 -1.15 -17.28
C GLU A 53 18.99 -0.77 -15.95
N VAL A 54 18.28 0.05 -15.17
CA VAL A 54 18.64 0.42 -13.81
C VAL A 54 17.56 -0.07 -12.88
N TYR A 55 17.94 -1.02 -12.03
CA TYR A 55 17.09 -1.56 -10.98
C TYR A 55 17.28 -0.73 -9.73
N ALA A 56 16.21 -0.11 -9.23
CA ALA A 56 16.29 0.78 -8.08
C ALA A 56 15.23 0.44 -7.04
N LEU A 57 15.63 0.50 -5.77
CA LEU A 57 14.71 0.37 -4.64
C LEU A 57 14.22 1.75 -4.21
N PHE A 58 12.90 1.87 -4.09
CA PHE A 58 12.20 3.03 -3.58
C PHE A 58 11.42 2.61 -2.32
N GLU A 59 11.98 2.87 -1.14
CA GLU A 59 11.37 2.49 0.15
C GLU A 59 10.95 1.01 0.20
N GLY A 60 11.76 0.13 -0.42
CA GLY A 60 11.52 -1.32 -0.49
C GLY A 60 10.68 -1.78 -1.69
N ASN A 61 10.26 -0.88 -2.58
CA ASN A 61 9.60 -1.22 -3.85
C ASN A 61 10.62 -1.23 -5.00
N LEU A 62 10.53 -2.20 -5.90
CA LEU A 62 11.47 -2.34 -7.01
C LEU A 62 10.93 -1.66 -8.28
N LEU A 63 11.73 -0.77 -8.82
CA LEU A 63 11.46 -0.06 -10.07
C LEU A 63 12.62 -0.31 -11.05
N VAL A 64 12.29 -0.48 -12.32
CA VAL A 64 13.25 -0.63 -13.41
C VAL A 64 13.09 0.53 -14.39
N TYR A 65 14.20 1.23 -14.63
CA TYR A 65 14.30 2.30 -15.61
C TYR A 65 15.15 1.85 -16.81
N ASN A 66 14.61 1.94 -18.01
CA ASN A 66 15.35 1.67 -19.25
C ASN A 66 16.01 2.96 -19.77
N THR A 67 17.32 2.93 -19.91
CA THR A 67 18.14 4.11 -20.31
C THR A 67 18.06 4.45 -21.79
N GLU A 68 17.52 3.55 -22.65
CA GLU A 68 17.43 3.79 -24.10
C GLU A 68 16.16 4.52 -24.48
N ASP A 69 15.03 4.14 -23.93
CA ASP A 69 13.70 4.67 -24.27
C ASP A 69 13.04 5.48 -23.14
N GLY A 70 13.60 5.41 -21.91
CA GLY A 70 13.06 6.10 -20.74
C GLY A 70 11.85 5.39 -20.12
N GLU A 71 11.55 4.14 -20.50
CA GLU A 71 10.45 3.37 -19.93
C GLU A 71 10.71 3.09 -18.45
N VAL A 72 9.67 3.24 -17.64
CA VAL A 72 9.65 2.90 -16.21
C VAL A 72 8.72 1.73 -16.01
N ARG A 73 9.21 0.67 -15.36
CA ARG A 73 8.43 -0.52 -15.02
C ARG A 73 8.49 -0.79 -13.52
N GLU A 74 7.34 -1.03 -12.93
CA GLU A 74 7.20 -1.42 -11.53
C GLU A 74 7.22 -2.94 -11.42
N ILE A 75 8.02 -3.48 -10.51
CA ILE A 75 8.11 -4.92 -10.27
C ILE A 75 7.45 -5.26 -8.94
N THR A 76 6.39 -6.04 -9.01
CA THR A 76 5.49 -6.37 -7.89
C THR A 76 5.18 -7.86 -7.84
N LYS A 77 4.28 -8.29 -6.97
CA LYS A 77 3.78 -9.68 -6.96
C LYS A 77 3.06 -10.07 -8.26
N LEU A 78 2.50 -9.13 -9.02
CA LEU A 78 1.85 -9.42 -10.31
C LEU A 78 2.84 -9.83 -11.40
N ASN A 79 4.09 -9.44 -11.27
CA ASN A 79 5.13 -9.68 -12.26
C ASN A 79 6.42 -10.25 -11.65
N GLY A 80 6.27 -11.16 -10.70
CA GLY A 80 7.30 -12.10 -10.33
C GLY A 80 7.88 -12.04 -8.93
N LEU A 81 7.54 -11.06 -8.08
CA LEU A 81 7.99 -11.03 -6.69
C LEU A 81 7.09 -11.88 -5.79
N SER A 82 7.68 -12.45 -4.74
CA SER A 82 6.94 -13.20 -3.72
C SER A 82 6.35 -12.30 -2.63
N SER A 83 6.96 -11.14 -2.38
CA SER A 83 6.60 -10.25 -1.28
C SER A 83 6.90 -8.78 -1.61
N LYS A 84 6.70 -7.91 -0.63
CA LYS A 84 7.00 -6.48 -0.63
C LYS A 84 8.06 -6.15 0.43
N ASN A 85 8.57 -4.93 0.44
CA ASN A 85 9.58 -4.39 1.34
C ASN A 85 10.93 -5.14 1.20
N ILE A 86 11.54 -4.97 0.02
CA ILE A 86 12.90 -5.42 -0.23
C ILE A 86 13.85 -4.58 0.64
N VAL A 87 14.64 -5.24 1.48
CA VAL A 87 15.61 -4.58 2.38
C VAL A 87 17.03 -4.64 1.85
N LYS A 88 17.33 -5.61 0.99
CA LYS A 88 18.63 -5.77 0.33
C LYS A 88 18.45 -6.38 -1.04
N MET A 89 19.25 -5.91 -2.01
CA MET A 89 19.36 -6.55 -3.32
C MET A 89 20.82 -6.76 -3.73
N ALA A 90 21.06 -7.82 -4.49
CA ALA A 90 22.34 -8.09 -5.12
C ALA A 90 22.13 -8.75 -6.48
N TYR A 91 23.01 -8.44 -7.44
CA TYR A 91 22.95 -9.00 -8.78
C TYR A 91 23.98 -10.11 -8.96
N CYS A 92 23.55 -11.26 -9.44
CA CYS A 92 24.42 -12.36 -9.86
C CYS A 92 24.64 -12.29 -11.38
N ALA A 93 25.78 -11.75 -11.79
CA ALA A 93 26.09 -11.55 -13.22
C ALA A 93 26.21 -12.88 -13.98
N GLN A 94 26.67 -13.95 -13.35
CA GLN A 94 26.83 -15.27 -13.99
C GLN A 94 25.47 -15.92 -14.31
N GLN A 95 24.48 -15.73 -13.46
CA GLN A 95 23.15 -16.32 -13.61
C GLN A 95 22.10 -15.30 -14.11
N GLN A 96 22.50 -14.03 -14.31
CA GLN A 96 21.64 -12.93 -14.77
C GLN A 96 20.34 -12.81 -13.96
N CYS A 97 20.45 -12.92 -12.65
CA CYS A 97 19.33 -12.82 -11.73
C CYS A 97 19.67 -11.96 -10.51
N PHE A 98 18.64 -11.48 -9.84
CA PHE A 98 18.77 -10.75 -8.58
C PHE A 98 18.47 -11.65 -7.38
N LEU A 99 19.22 -11.46 -6.32
CA LEU A 99 18.83 -11.90 -4.98
C LEU A 99 18.15 -10.73 -4.29
N LEU A 100 16.90 -10.90 -3.95
CA LEU A 100 16.08 -9.89 -3.28
C LEU A 100 15.69 -10.43 -1.91
N ALA A 101 16.14 -9.76 -0.86
CA ALA A 101 15.77 -10.12 0.50
C ALA A 101 14.70 -9.17 1.02
N PHE A 102 13.61 -9.72 1.57
CA PHE A 102 12.46 -8.97 2.05
C PHE A 102 12.48 -8.80 3.57
N ALA A 103 11.82 -7.76 4.07
CA ALA A 103 11.71 -7.47 5.50
C ALA A 103 11.05 -8.62 6.30
N ASN A 104 10.20 -9.42 5.67
CA ASN A 104 9.60 -10.62 6.27
C ASN A 104 10.54 -11.83 6.28
N GLY A 105 11.79 -11.68 5.81
CA GLY A 105 12.80 -12.75 5.77
C GLY A 105 12.68 -13.70 4.57
N TYR A 106 11.76 -13.47 3.63
CA TYR A 106 11.74 -14.18 2.35
C TYR A 106 12.92 -13.75 1.49
N ILE A 107 13.36 -14.64 0.60
CA ILE A 107 14.45 -14.37 -0.33
C ILE A 107 14.01 -14.86 -1.71
N ASP A 108 13.99 -13.95 -2.70
CA ASP A 108 13.73 -14.29 -4.08
C ASP A 108 15.02 -14.35 -4.90
N LEU A 109 15.16 -15.38 -5.72
CA LEU A 109 16.00 -15.37 -6.91
C LEU A 109 15.16 -14.92 -8.09
N TYR A 110 15.15 -13.62 -8.35
CA TYR A 110 14.35 -12.99 -9.40
C TYR A 110 15.07 -13.00 -10.74
N ASN A 111 14.45 -13.60 -11.77
CA ASN A 111 14.91 -13.54 -13.14
C ASN A 111 14.19 -12.43 -13.91
N PRO A 112 14.87 -11.32 -14.27
CA PRO A 112 14.22 -10.17 -14.91
C PRO A 112 13.77 -10.44 -16.35
N GLN A 113 14.35 -11.43 -17.05
CA GLN A 113 13.96 -11.75 -18.40
C GLN A 113 12.65 -12.55 -18.48
N ARG A 114 12.35 -13.29 -17.40
CA ARG A 114 11.15 -14.15 -17.31
C ARG A 114 10.06 -13.53 -16.42
N ASN A 115 10.39 -12.50 -15.64
CA ASN A 115 9.56 -11.95 -14.58
C ASN A 115 9.08 -13.04 -13.59
N GLU A 116 10.00 -13.89 -13.15
CA GLU A 116 9.73 -15.02 -12.25
C GLU A 116 10.73 -15.07 -11.12
N SER A 117 10.29 -15.52 -9.95
CA SER A 117 11.16 -15.76 -8.79
C SER A 117 11.08 -17.20 -8.30
N SER A 118 12.23 -17.69 -7.85
CA SER A 118 12.32 -18.86 -6.96
C SER A 118 12.47 -18.35 -5.54
N THR A 119 11.52 -18.67 -4.66
CA THR A 119 11.43 -18.10 -3.31
C THR A 119 11.91 -19.07 -2.24
N PHE A 120 12.75 -18.59 -1.32
CA PHE A 120 13.20 -19.30 -0.14
C PHE A 120 12.51 -18.74 1.11
N THR A 121 11.84 -19.60 1.87
CA THR A 121 11.11 -19.27 3.12
C THR A 121 11.65 -19.96 4.34
N GLN A 122 12.73 -20.74 4.20
CA GLN A 122 13.24 -21.62 5.26
C GLN A 122 13.70 -20.88 6.51
N LEU A 123 14.19 -19.64 6.37
CA LEU A 123 14.62 -18.83 7.51
C LEU A 123 13.44 -18.46 8.40
N VAL A 124 12.35 -17.95 7.81
CA VAL A 124 11.15 -17.51 8.56
C VAL A 124 10.35 -18.67 9.11
N ASN A 125 10.45 -19.85 8.52
CA ASN A 125 9.83 -21.06 9.06
C ASN A 125 10.56 -21.58 10.31
N ARG A 126 11.79 -21.10 10.56
CA ARG A 126 12.63 -21.55 11.66
C ARG A 126 12.86 -20.50 12.74
N TYR A 127 12.88 -19.22 12.38
CA TYR A 127 13.25 -18.11 13.26
C TYR A 127 12.26 -16.96 13.12
N ASP A 128 11.85 -16.41 14.25
CA ASP A 128 11.17 -15.13 14.31
C ASP A 128 12.20 -13.98 14.19
N ASP A 129 11.77 -12.80 13.74
CA ASP A 129 12.56 -11.57 13.65
C ASP A 129 13.89 -11.72 12.90
N VAL A 130 13.86 -12.34 11.73
CA VAL A 130 15.04 -12.44 10.84
C VAL A 130 15.32 -11.08 10.22
N GLN A 131 16.55 -10.57 10.44
CA GLN A 131 17.05 -9.37 9.79
C GLN A 131 18.19 -9.74 8.84
N ILE A 132 18.09 -9.30 7.58
CA ILE A 132 19.12 -9.49 6.58
C ILE A 132 20.06 -8.27 6.63
N ASN A 133 21.33 -8.50 6.98
CA ASN A 133 22.33 -7.45 7.14
C ASN A 133 23.07 -7.15 5.83
N ASP A 134 23.42 -8.21 5.08
CA ASP A 134 24.19 -8.09 3.83
C ASP A 134 23.95 -9.27 2.90
N ILE A 135 24.09 -9.05 1.59
CA ILE A 135 24.12 -10.09 0.56
C ILE A 135 25.41 -9.93 -0.26
N ASN A 136 26.20 -10.98 -0.30
CA ASN A 136 27.37 -11.06 -1.15
C ASN A 136 27.24 -12.20 -2.16
N VAL A 137 27.46 -11.89 -3.42
CA VAL A 137 27.48 -12.88 -4.51
C VAL A 137 28.92 -13.01 -5.01
N VAL A 138 29.44 -14.25 -4.98
CA VAL A 138 30.78 -14.58 -5.48
C VAL A 138 30.65 -15.76 -6.45
N GLY A 139 30.73 -15.49 -7.74
CA GLY A 139 30.46 -16.48 -8.76
C GLY A 139 28.99 -16.93 -8.76
N ASP A 140 28.76 -18.23 -8.60
CA ASP A 140 27.44 -18.86 -8.50
C ASP A 140 26.97 -19.04 -7.03
N GLU A 141 27.73 -18.55 -6.06
CA GLU A 141 27.44 -18.71 -4.64
C GLU A 141 27.02 -17.38 -4.02
N ALA A 142 25.97 -17.38 -3.20
CA ALA A 142 25.49 -16.21 -2.46
C ALA A 142 25.52 -16.47 -0.96
N PHE A 143 26.00 -15.48 -0.22
CA PHE A 143 26.13 -15.48 1.23
C PHE A 143 25.24 -14.38 1.80
N LEU A 144 24.20 -14.77 2.53
CA LEU A 144 23.27 -13.85 3.18
C LEU A 144 23.57 -13.82 4.67
N SER A 145 24.04 -12.69 5.12
CA SER A 145 24.38 -12.42 6.51
C SER A 145 23.15 -11.97 7.27
N THR A 146 22.83 -12.63 8.36
CA THR A 146 21.62 -12.34 9.15
C THR A 146 21.94 -12.13 10.63
N ASN A 147 20.97 -11.62 11.40
CA ASN A 147 21.06 -11.58 12.85
C ASN A 147 20.96 -12.97 13.51
N LYS A 148 20.66 -14.03 12.75
CA LYS A 148 20.48 -15.42 13.23
C LYS A 148 21.57 -16.37 12.74
N GLY A 149 22.45 -15.96 11.83
CA GLY A 149 23.48 -16.79 11.22
C GLY A 149 23.78 -16.45 9.77
N LEU A 150 24.50 -17.33 9.09
CA LEU A 150 24.89 -17.24 7.69
C LEU A 150 24.09 -18.22 6.84
N LEU A 151 23.32 -17.71 5.88
CA LEU A 151 22.66 -18.51 4.84
C LEU A 151 23.55 -18.58 3.60
N HIS A 152 23.76 -19.79 3.07
CA HIS A 152 24.55 -20.04 1.87
C HIS A 152 23.68 -20.64 0.77
N ILE A 153 23.64 -20.00 -0.40
CA ILE A 153 22.80 -20.37 -1.54
C ILE A 153 23.67 -20.66 -2.77
N ASP A 154 23.43 -21.79 -3.42
CA ASP A 154 23.85 -22.06 -4.81
C ASP A 154 22.83 -21.41 -5.74
N VAL A 155 23.21 -20.29 -6.34
CA VAL A 155 22.34 -19.49 -7.21
C VAL A 155 22.02 -20.23 -8.50
N LYS A 156 22.99 -20.97 -9.06
CA LYS A 156 22.83 -21.75 -10.30
C LYS A 156 21.85 -22.89 -10.13
N ARG A 157 21.93 -23.62 -9.00
CA ARG A 157 21.04 -24.74 -8.69
C ARG A 157 19.75 -24.30 -8.01
N GLN A 158 19.66 -23.03 -7.61
CA GLN A 158 18.56 -22.47 -6.84
C GLN A 158 18.30 -23.26 -5.54
N LEU A 159 19.36 -23.54 -4.79
CA LEU A 159 19.31 -24.38 -3.60
C LEU A 159 20.02 -23.69 -2.42
N ILE A 160 19.44 -23.84 -1.23
CA ILE A 160 20.15 -23.57 0.02
C ILE A 160 21.18 -24.68 0.24
N ILE A 161 22.46 -24.32 0.28
CA ILE A 161 23.56 -25.26 0.60
C ILE A 161 23.60 -25.53 2.11
N GLY A 162 23.39 -24.48 2.91
CA GLY A 162 23.39 -24.61 4.35
C GLY A 162 23.10 -23.31 5.10
N PHE A 163 22.91 -23.48 6.42
CA PHE A 163 22.79 -22.37 7.36
C PHE A 163 23.80 -22.62 8.50
N TYR A 164 24.73 -21.69 8.68
CA TYR A 164 25.90 -21.84 9.51
C TYR A 164 25.91 -20.83 10.65
N LEU A 165 26.63 -21.15 11.74
CA LEU A 165 26.79 -20.27 12.89
C LEU A 165 25.43 -19.81 13.44
N ALA A 166 24.49 -20.76 13.59
CA ALA A 166 23.15 -20.46 14.09
C ALA A 166 23.20 -19.68 15.42
N GLU A 167 22.28 -18.73 15.59
CA GLU A 167 22.20 -17.80 16.73
C GLU A 167 23.39 -16.84 16.87
N THR A 168 24.28 -16.75 15.86
CA THR A 168 25.37 -15.79 15.84
C THR A 168 25.02 -14.64 14.88
N PRO A 169 24.96 -13.39 15.32
CA PRO A 169 24.74 -12.26 14.43
C PRO A 169 25.91 -12.09 13.46
N ILE A 170 25.62 -12.08 12.16
CA ILE A 170 26.60 -11.92 11.10
C ILE A 170 26.37 -10.58 10.42
N LYS A 171 27.42 -9.76 10.29
CA LYS A 171 27.34 -8.45 9.63
C LYS A 171 27.57 -8.55 8.12
N SER A 172 28.58 -9.30 7.70
CA SER A 172 28.93 -9.52 6.30
C SER A 172 29.70 -10.83 6.16
N ALA A 173 29.62 -11.48 4.99
CA ALA A 173 30.40 -12.69 4.71
C ALA A 173 30.82 -12.71 3.24
N THR A 174 31.98 -13.34 2.93
CA THR A 174 32.44 -13.49 1.56
C THR A 174 33.25 -14.78 1.37
N LEU A 175 33.36 -15.20 0.12
CA LEU A 175 34.24 -16.31 -0.29
C LEU A 175 35.49 -15.73 -0.96
N TYR A 176 36.65 -16.12 -0.45
CA TYR A 176 37.95 -15.72 -1.04
C TYR A 176 38.93 -16.89 -0.99
N GLU A 177 39.51 -17.25 -2.14
CA GLU A 177 40.51 -18.33 -2.29
C GLU A 177 40.10 -19.67 -1.62
N GLY A 178 38.80 -20.05 -1.76
CA GLY A 178 38.26 -21.28 -1.18
C GLY A 178 37.97 -21.24 0.32
N MET A 179 38.21 -20.10 0.96
CA MET A 179 37.88 -19.84 2.37
C MET A 179 36.65 -18.96 2.47
N ILE A 180 35.73 -19.29 3.35
CA ILE A 180 34.57 -18.43 3.74
C ILE A 180 35.03 -17.58 4.93
N TYR A 181 34.87 -16.27 4.83
CA TYR A 181 35.14 -15.30 5.89
C TYR A 181 33.81 -14.67 6.35
N VAL A 182 33.64 -14.56 7.65
CA VAL A 182 32.37 -14.12 8.27
C VAL A 182 32.68 -13.06 9.33
N ALA A 183 32.17 -11.85 9.14
CA ALA A 183 32.26 -10.77 10.12
C ALA A 183 31.20 -10.93 11.21
N THR A 184 31.65 -11.14 12.44
CA THR A 184 30.83 -11.17 13.65
C THR A 184 31.03 -9.87 14.45
N PRO A 185 30.24 -9.63 15.52
CA PRO A 185 30.45 -8.46 16.38
C PRO A 185 31.86 -8.39 17.04
N THR A 186 32.52 -9.53 17.22
CA THR A 186 33.82 -9.64 17.94
C THR A 186 35.01 -9.79 17.04
N GLY A 187 34.82 -10.05 15.73
CA GLY A 187 35.95 -10.25 14.79
C GLY A 187 35.52 -11.05 13.57
N VAL A 188 36.49 -11.54 12.82
CA VAL A 188 36.26 -12.34 11.61
C VAL A 188 36.60 -13.79 11.85
N LEU A 189 35.63 -14.66 11.63
CA LEU A 189 35.82 -16.12 11.59
C LEU A 189 36.08 -16.56 10.15
N CYS A 190 36.83 -17.66 9.98
CA CYS A 190 37.00 -18.28 8.68
C CYS A 190 36.97 -19.80 8.74
N ILE A 191 36.61 -20.40 7.59
CA ILE A 191 36.63 -21.85 7.38
C ILE A 191 36.94 -22.17 5.92
N ASN A 192 37.66 -23.29 5.68
CA ASN A 192 37.73 -23.79 4.32
C ASN A 192 36.43 -24.41 3.88
N LYS A 193 35.93 -24.03 2.70
CA LYS A 193 34.63 -24.49 2.20
C LYS A 193 34.50 -26.01 1.99
N THR A 194 35.60 -26.74 2.01
CA THR A 194 35.63 -28.22 1.95
C THR A 194 35.43 -28.87 3.32
N ASN A 195 35.54 -28.12 4.42
CA ASN A 195 35.34 -28.59 5.78
C ASN A 195 33.84 -28.71 6.12
N ASN A 196 33.58 -29.35 7.25
CA ASN A 196 32.21 -29.38 7.76
C ASN A 196 31.80 -28.02 8.34
N MET A 197 31.17 -27.17 7.54
CA MET A 197 30.76 -25.82 7.93
C MET A 197 29.60 -25.79 8.97
N LEU A 198 28.91 -26.92 9.20
CA LEU A 198 27.89 -27.06 10.24
C LEU A 198 28.51 -27.22 11.63
N ASP A 199 29.78 -27.67 11.71
CA ASP A 199 30.50 -27.82 12.95
C ASP A 199 31.17 -26.49 13.33
N ALA A 200 30.60 -25.80 14.32
CA ALA A 200 31.11 -24.52 14.78
C ALA A 200 32.58 -24.57 15.29
N SER A 201 33.06 -25.75 15.73
CA SER A 201 34.41 -25.93 16.20
C SER A 201 35.45 -25.89 15.09
N GLN A 202 35.07 -26.04 13.83
CA GLN A 202 35.96 -25.96 12.68
C GLN A 202 36.16 -24.53 12.15
N TRP A 203 35.38 -23.58 12.68
CA TRP A 203 35.60 -22.17 12.39
C TRP A 203 36.70 -21.63 13.28
N SER A 204 37.67 -20.98 12.68
CA SER A 204 38.79 -20.35 13.38
C SER A 204 38.71 -18.84 13.32
N THR A 205 39.15 -18.16 14.38
CA THR A 205 39.28 -16.71 14.37
C THR A 205 40.45 -16.34 13.43
N TRP A 206 40.13 -15.53 12.42
CA TRP A 206 41.12 -15.00 11.50
C TRP A 206 41.61 -13.60 11.89
N MET A 207 40.70 -12.78 12.46
CA MET A 207 41.00 -11.41 12.88
C MET A 207 40.16 -11.08 14.12
N ASP A 208 40.76 -10.50 15.16
CA ASP A 208 40.12 -10.10 16.43
C ASP A 208 39.62 -8.65 16.40
N GLN A 209 39.48 -8.07 15.20
CA GLN A 209 39.04 -6.69 15.00
C GLN A 209 37.62 -6.67 14.42
N ALA A 210 36.74 -5.78 14.94
CA ALA A 210 35.36 -5.67 14.46
C ALA A 210 35.31 -5.14 13.02
N VAL A 211 34.61 -5.88 12.16
CA VAL A 211 34.46 -5.64 10.74
C VAL A 211 32.98 -5.46 10.39
N ASN A 212 32.64 -4.47 9.57
CA ASN A 212 31.32 -4.21 9.06
C ASN A 212 31.10 -4.79 7.66
N HIS A 213 32.13 -4.78 6.82
CA HIS A 213 32.02 -5.19 5.42
C HIS A 213 33.14 -6.14 5.02
N LEU A 214 32.79 -7.23 4.36
CA LEU A 214 33.69 -8.15 3.68
C LEU A 214 33.24 -8.27 2.23
N LYS A 215 34.11 -7.90 1.26
CA LYS A 215 33.75 -7.98 -0.16
C LYS A 215 34.94 -8.61 -0.93
N THR A 216 34.64 -9.37 -1.97
CA THR A 216 35.64 -9.92 -2.87
C THR A 216 35.59 -9.19 -4.20
N PHE A 217 36.76 -8.66 -4.65
CA PHE A 217 36.89 -7.93 -5.89
C PHE A 217 38.28 -8.14 -6.50
N ALA A 218 38.40 -8.42 -7.80
CA ALA A 218 39.66 -8.54 -8.57
C ALA A 218 40.72 -9.35 -7.84
N LYS A 219 40.40 -10.53 -7.31
CA LYS A 219 41.24 -11.42 -6.52
C LYS A 219 41.84 -10.75 -5.27
N ARG A 220 41.10 -9.90 -4.64
CA ARG A 220 41.37 -9.26 -3.35
C ARG A 220 40.13 -9.43 -2.44
N MET A 221 40.38 -9.52 -1.14
CA MET A 221 39.32 -9.36 -0.14
C MET A 221 39.43 -7.95 0.46
N LEU A 222 38.39 -7.20 0.34
CA LEU A 222 38.21 -5.85 0.89
C LEU A 222 37.58 -5.96 2.27
N ILE A 223 38.15 -5.29 3.26
CA ILE A 223 37.79 -5.39 4.66
C ILE A 223 37.45 -3.99 5.17
N GLY A 224 36.18 -3.72 5.40
CA GLY A 224 35.70 -2.46 6.00
C GLY A 224 35.60 -2.61 7.51
N LEU A 225 36.46 -1.92 8.25
CA LEU A 225 36.52 -1.96 9.70
C LEU A 225 35.34 -1.18 10.31
N SER A 226 35.05 -1.42 11.59
CA SER A 226 33.93 -0.75 12.27
C SER A 226 34.16 0.76 12.50
N ASP A 227 35.42 1.22 12.41
CA ASP A 227 35.76 2.65 12.47
C ASP A 227 35.66 3.37 11.11
N GLY A 228 35.23 2.63 10.05
CA GLY A 228 35.06 3.15 8.70
C GLY A 228 36.32 3.15 7.85
N THR A 229 37.47 2.68 8.36
CA THR A 229 38.70 2.52 7.56
C THR A 229 38.68 1.22 6.75
N TRP A 230 39.50 1.14 5.71
CA TRP A 230 39.51 -0.03 4.82
C TRP A 230 40.90 -0.64 4.69
N GLN A 231 40.90 -1.97 4.70
CA GLN A 231 42.06 -2.79 4.45
C GLN A 231 41.85 -3.70 3.23
N VAL A 232 42.92 -4.15 2.64
CA VAL A 232 42.97 -5.14 1.55
C VAL A 232 43.73 -6.35 1.99
N PHE A 233 43.20 -7.53 1.77
CA PHE A 233 43.89 -8.79 1.93
C PHE A 233 44.18 -9.43 0.57
N ASN A 234 45.42 -9.89 0.42
CA ASN A 234 45.90 -10.64 -0.74
C ASN A 234 46.60 -11.89 -0.23
N ALA A 235 46.18 -13.07 -0.62
CA ALA A 235 46.74 -14.34 -0.16
C ALA A 235 48.26 -14.48 -0.37
N ALA A 236 48.84 -13.72 -1.29
CA ALA A 236 50.28 -13.67 -1.48
C ALA A 236 51.05 -12.81 -0.43
N LYS A 237 50.31 -11.99 0.33
CA LYS A 237 50.85 -11.10 1.38
C LYS A 237 50.19 -11.49 2.70
N GLN A 238 50.68 -12.37 3.43
CA GLN A 238 50.14 -13.03 4.62
C GLN A 238 49.24 -12.19 5.55
N ASP A 239 49.36 -10.84 5.59
CA ASP A 239 48.60 -9.93 6.44
C ASP A 239 47.82 -8.89 5.63
N PRO A 240 46.65 -8.44 6.11
CA PRO A 240 45.95 -7.29 5.53
C PRO A 240 46.77 -6.02 5.63
N TYR A 241 46.61 -5.14 4.64
CA TYR A 241 47.30 -3.83 4.63
C TYR A 241 46.28 -2.72 4.38
N THR A 242 46.54 -1.54 4.91
CA THR A 242 45.67 -0.38 4.82
C THR A 242 45.48 0.07 3.37
N LEU A 243 44.25 0.13 2.90
CA LEU A 243 43.86 0.70 1.62
C LEU A 243 43.68 2.22 1.75
N THR A 244 43.03 2.66 2.80
CA THR A 244 42.82 4.07 3.12
C THR A 244 42.58 4.26 4.62
N THR A 245 42.99 5.40 5.14
CA THR A 245 42.70 5.89 6.48
C THR A 245 41.50 6.86 6.48
N ALA A 246 40.95 7.18 5.30
CA ALA A 246 39.71 7.93 5.22
C ALA A 246 38.55 7.10 5.78
N VAL A 247 37.68 7.73 6.55
CA VAL A 247 36.46 7.08 7.07
C VAL A 247 35.43 7.01 5.95
N LEU A 248 35.14 5.80 5.48
CA LEU A 248 34.25 5.50 4.37
C LEU A 248 33.33 4.37 4.82
N ASN A 249 32.10 4.69 5.17
CA ASN A 249 31.15 3.75 5.79
C ASN A 249 30.22 3.03 4.80
N GLN A 250 30.34 3.34 3.50
CA GLN A 250 29.56 2.72 2.43
C GLN A 250 30.47 2.19 1.32
N VAL A 251 30.02 1.11 0.68
CA VAL A 251 30.73 0.49 -0.45
C VAL A 251 29.71 -0.03 -1.47
N TYR A 252 29.98 0.24 -2.74
CA TYR A 252 29.26 -0.36 -3.87
C TYR A 252 30.26 -1.14 -4.73
N VAL A 253 29.97 -2.42 -5.00
CA VAL A 253 30.80 -3.30 -5.80
C VAL A 253 30.14 -3.52 -7.16
N ALA A 254 30.73 -2.96 -8.22
CA ALA A 254 30.38 -3.22 -9.60
C ALA A 254 31.31 -4.28 -10.19
N GLN A 255 31.08 -4.69 -11.45
CA GLN A 255 31.89 -5.68 -12.15
C GLN A 255 33.37 -5.23 -12.29
N ASP A 256 33.60 -3.98 -12.68
CA ASP A 256 34.89 -3.44 -13.03
C ASP A 256 35.47 -2.41 -12.02
N ALA A 257 34.66 -2.02 -11.03
CA ALA A 257 35.03 -1.00 -10.07
C ALA A 257 34.33 -1.21 -8.71
N VAL A 258 34.99 -0.70 -7.67
CA VAL A 258 34.41 -0.55 -6.34
C VAL A 258 34.38 0.92 -5.98
N LEU A 259 33.26 1.42 -5.54
CA LEU A 259 33.08 2.79 -5.05
C LEU A 259 32.99 2.79 -3.54
N PHE A 260 33.79 3.64 -2.89
CA PHE A 260 33.79 3.86 -1.45
C PHE A 260 33.37 5.29 -1.17
N PHE A 261 32.49 5.50 -0.20
CA PHE A 261 32.00 6.83 0.14
C PHE A 261 31.54 6.92 1.59
N ASP A 262 31.45 8.15 2.10
CA ASP A 262 30.82 8.48 3.37
C ASP A 262 29.60 9.38 3.08
N ALA A 263 28.41 8.79 3.17
CA ALA A 263 27.17 9.48 2.88
C ALA A 263 26.82 10.60 3.88
N LEU A 264 27.44 10.61 5.08
CA LEU A 264 27.05 11.55 6.15
C LEU A 264 27.91 12.82 6.19
N ASN A 265 29.18 12.74 5.76
CA ASN A 265 30.15 13.81 6.03
C ASN A 265 30.93 14.30 4.82
N ASN A 266 30.76 13.69 3.64
CA ASN A 266 31.65 13.98 2.53
C ASN A 266 30.97 13.77 1.18
N ASN A 267 31.03 14.75 0.32
CA ASN A 267 30.61 14.62 -1.08
C ASN A 267 31.68 13.93 -1.96
N LYS A 268 32.58 13.16 -1.38
CA LYS A 268 33.67 12.50 -2.08
C LYS A 268 33.44 11.03 -2.28
N VAL A 269 33.72 10.54 -3.48
CA VAL A 269 33.70 9.12 -3.86
C VAL A 269 35.09 8.70 -4.27
N TYR A 270 35.57 7.62 -3.67
CA TYR A 270 36.84 6.99 -4.01
C TYR A 270 36.60 5.74 -4.85
N GLN A 271 37.41 5.50 -5.86
CA GLN A 271 37.24 4.38 -6.76
C GLN A 271 38.47 3.46 -6.74
N LEU A 272 38.19 2.16 -6.69
CA LEU A 272 39.13 1.08 -6.90
C LEU A 272 38.76 0.39 -8.22
N THR A 273 39.76 0.13 -9.08
CA THR A 273 39.50 -0.56 -10.37
C THR A 273 40.12 -1.94 -10.40
N ALA A 274 39.64 -2.81 -11.27
CA ALA A 274 40.20 -4.17 -11.44
C ALA A 274 41.66 -4.16 -11.94
N SER A 275 42.09 -3.12 -12.66
CA SER A 275 43.47 -2.95 -13.12
C SER A 275 44.42 -2.44 -12.03
N ALA A 276 43.92 -1.81 -10.98
CA ALA A 276 44.68 -1.31 -9.83
C ALA A 276 43.95 -1.64 -8.51
N PRO A 277 43.87 -2.94 -8.14
CA PRO A 277 43.02 -3.38 -7.02
C PRO A 277 43.62 -3.10 -5.62
N ASP A 278 44.76 -2.51 -5.55
CA ASP A 278 45.52 -2.21 -4.31
C ASP A 278 45.62 -0.70 -4.03
N VAL A 279 45.09 0.17 -4.92
CA VAL A 279 45.29 1.62 -4.83
C VAL A 279 43.98 2.31 -5.23
N LEU A 280 43.52 3.23 -4.40
CA LEU A 280 42.38 4.11 -4.78
C LEU A 280 42.84 5.05 -5.90
N SER A 281 42.25 4.87 -7.10
CA SER A 281 42.76 5.46 -8.33
C SER A 281 42.09 6.77 -8.73
N ALA A 282 40.86 7.05 -8.22
CA ALA A 282 40.13 8.27 -8.56
C ALA A 282 39.36 8.77 -7.35
N THR A 283 39.24 10.10 -7.25
CA THR A 283 38.38 10.75 -6.27
C THR A 283 37.47 11.69 -7.02
N PHE A 284 36.19 11.45 -6.91
CA PHE A 284 35.16 12.32 -7.44
C PHE A 284 34.52 13.13 -6.33
N THR A 285 34.01 14.30 -6.67
CA THR A 285 33.17 15.10 -5.79
C THR A 285 31.79 15.27 -6.36
N LEU A 286 30.78 15.38 -5.50
CA LEU A 286 29.43 15.81 -5.86
C LEU A 286 29.15 17.17 -5.20
N ASP A 287 28.43 18.04 -5.87
CA ASP A 287 28.05 19.35 -5.32
C ASP A 287 26.91 19.26 -4.31
N VAL A 288 26.28 18.08 -4.20
CA VAL A 288 25.14 17.82 -3.28
C VAL A 288 25.43 16.59 -2.42
N PRO A 289 24.95 16.56 -1.18
CA PRO A 289 24.98 15.36 -0.35
C PRO A 289 24.20 14.21 -0.99
N PHE A 290 24.70 12.98 -0.83
CA PHE A 290 24.05 11.81 -1.40
C PHE A 290 24.10 10.62 -0.44
N ASN A 291 23.15 9.68 -0.62
CA ASN A 291 22.98 8.49 0.22
C ASN A 291 23.57 7.24 -0.47
N HIS A 292 23.49 7.17 -1.78
CA HIS A 292 23.95 6.00 -2.55
C HIS A 292 24.50 6.42 -3.91
N ILE A 293 25.47 5.67 -4.39
CA ILE A 293 26.02 5.79 -5.74
C ILE A 293 26.29 4.42 -6.32
N SER A 294 25.94 4.24 -7.59
CA SER A 294 26.28 3.07 -8.38
C SER A 294 26.82 3.47 -9.76
N VAL A 295 27.49 2.55 -10.44
CA VAL A 295 28.08 2.81 -11.74
C VAL A 295 27.70 1.73 -12.74
N ALA A 296 27.29 2.16 -13.93
CA ALA A 296 27.09 1.32 -15.10
C ALA A 296 28.40 1.12 -15.90
N THR A 297 28.42 0.10 -16.72
CA THR A 297 29.50 -0.07 -17.74
C THR A 297 29.51 1.18 -18.64
N GLY A 298 30.68 1.81 -18.83
CA GLY A 298 30.80 3.02 -19.64
C GLY A 298 30.80 4.32 -18.86
N ALA A 299 31.01 4.28 -17.53
CA ALA A 299 31.20 5.42 -16.64
C ALA A 299 29.96 6.36 -16.51
N LEU A 300 28.75 5.82 -16.69
CA LEU A 300 27.53 6.49 -16.26
C LEU A 300 27.26 6.15 -14.80
N TYR A 301 27.23 7.15 -13.95
CA TYR A 301 26.94 7.01 -12.53
C TYR A 301 25.46 7.26 -12.23
N TRP A 302 24.96 6.58 -11.23
CA TRP A 302 23.58 6.75 -10.72
C TRP A 302 23.67 7.15 -9.25
N VAL A 303 23.11 8.29 -8.94
CA VAL A 303 23.21 8.87 -7.60
C VAL A 303 21.84 9.01 -6.99
N VAL A 304 21.70 8.56 -5.75
CA VAL A 304 20.55 8.86 -4.89
C VAL A 304 20.97 9.98 -3.96
N ASP A 305 20.38 11.16 -4.11
CA ASP A 305 20.66 12.30 -3.24
C ASP A 305 20.05 12.12 -1.84
N HIS A 306 20.31 13.05 -0.93
CA HIS A 306 19.80 12.96 0.45
C HIS A 306 18.26 13.10 0.54
N ASN A 307 17.59 13.62 -0.49
CA ASN A 307 16.14 13.67 -0.61
C ASN A 307 15.54 12.38 -1.19
N GLY A 308 16.40 11.41 -1.56
CA GLY A 308 15.98 10.17 -2.19
C GLY A 308 15.70 10.28 -3.70
N GLN A 309 16.19 11.33 -4.37
CA GLN A 309 16.03 11.47 -5.81
C GLN A 309 17.12 10.67 -6.54
N LEU A 310 16.71 9.74 -7.39
CA LEU A 310 17.61 8.99 -8.25
C LEU A 310 17.88 9.76 -9.55
N ARG A 311 19.16 10.05 -9.83
CA ARG A 311 19.59 10.81 -11.00
C ARG A 311 20.78 10.17 -11.72
N PRO A 312 20.80 10.15 -13.06
CA PRO A 312 22.03 9.86 -13.80
C PRO A 312 23.01 11.01 -13.66
N CYS A 313 24.31 10.68 -13.49
CA CYS A 313 25.40 11.63 -13.34
C CYS A 313 26.50 11.33 -14.33
N GLN A 314 27.13 12.36 -14.87
CA GLN A 314 28.32 12.26 -15.71
C GLN A 314 29.52 12.87 -14.99
N GLU A 315 30.67 12.22 -15.11
CA GLU A 315 31.93 12.75 -14.58
C GLU A 315 32.50 13.79 -15.56
N LYS A 316 32.88 14.94 -15.00
CA LYS A 316 33.61 15.97 -15.72
C LYS A 316 34.62 16.64 -14.78
N ASP A 317 35.89 16.58 -15.13
CA ASP A 317 36.98 17.23 -14.39
C ASP A 317 37.04 16.84 -12.88
N GLY A 318 36.71 15.59 -12.55
CA GLY A 318 36.70 15.10 -11.16
C GLY A 318 35.42 15.45 -10.38
N VAL A 319 34.38 15.98 -11.06
CA VAL A 319 33.08 16.30 -10.47
C VAL A 319 32.02 15.44 -11.12
N LEU A 320 31.16 14.82 -10.32
CA LEU A 320 29.94 14.13 -10.79
C LEU A 320 28.81 15.15 -10.87
N LEU A 321 28.35 15.42 -12.07
CA LEU A 321 27.29 16.38 -12.37
C LEU A 321 25.97 15.64 -12.55
N PRO A 322 25.01 15.78 -11.62
CA PRO A 322 23.69 15.17 -11.75
C PRO A 322 22.90 15.83 -12.89
N SER A 323 22.19 15.00 -13.63
CA SER A 323 21.20 15.45 -14.62
C SER A 323 20.02 16.13 -13.92
N GLU A 324 19.31 16.99 -14.64
CA GLU A 324 18.01 17.53 -14.18
C GLU A 324 16.91 16.45 -14.13
N GLN A 325 17.08 15.36 -14.86
CA GLN A 325 16.15 14.24 -14.89
C GLN A 325 16.15 13.49 -13.55
N VAL A 326 14.99 13.42 -12.91
CA VAL A 326 14.74 12.57 -11.73
C VAL A 326 14.00 11.33 -12.18
N ILE A 327 14.49 10.16 -11.78
CA ILE A 327 13.81 8.90 -12.02
C ILE A 327 12.87 8.64 -10.85
N ALA A 328 11.58 8.45 -11.13
CA ALA A 328 10.53 8.11 -10.18
C ALA A 328 9.44 7.30 -10.88
N GLY A 329 8.66 6.53 -10.13
CA GLY A 329 7.48 5.84 -10.63
C GLY A 329 6.20 6.63 -10.42
N TYR A 330 5.09 6.02 -10.80
CA TYR A 330 3.75 6.58 -10.64
C TYR A 330 3.10 5.94 -9.42
N GLY A 331 2.79 6.74 -8.40
CA GLY A 331 2.20 6.17 -7.18
C GLY A 331 1.88 7.24 -6.14
N PRO A 332 1.32 6.81 -5.00
CA PRO A 332 1.14 7.68 -3.84
C PRO A 332 2.50 8.19 -3.35
N LYS A 333 2.49 9.30 -2.62
CA LYS A 333 3.72 9.84 -2.04
C LYS A 333 4.37 8.89 -1.02
N ARG A 334 3.54 8.11 -0.30
CA ARG A 334 3.95 7.11 0.71
C ARG A 334 3.01 5.91 0.67
N ASP A 335 3.51 4.76 1.07
CA ASP A 335 2.72 3.52 1.21
C ASP A 335 1.82 3.50 2.47
N LEU A 336 1.62 4.63 3.11
CA LEU A 336 0.76 4.81 4.26
C LEU A 336 -0.67 5.09 3.79
N CYS A 337 -1.52 4.08 3.74
CA CYS A 337 -2.90 4.13 3.22
C CYS A 337 -3.87 3.51 4.24
N TYR A 338 -3.89 4.06 5.46
CA TYR A 338 -4.69 3.51 6.57
C TYR A 338 -6.15 3.98 6.55
N PHE A 339 -6.43 5.11 5.92
CA PHE A 339 -7.79 5.62 5.73
C PHE A 339 -8.05 5.86 4.24
N LEU A 340 -9.16 5.34 3.76
CA LEU A 340 -9.64 5.48 2.39
C LEU A 340 -11.09 5.94 2.40
N ASN A 341 -11.42 6.91 1.56
CA ASN A 341 -12.80 7.37 1.37
C ASN A 341 -12.99 7.88 -0.06
N TYR A 342 -14.10 7.57 -0.69
CA TYR A 342 -14.47 8.15 -1.97
C TYR A 342 -15.34 9.39 -1.80
N ALA A 343 -15.00 10.46 -2.54
CA ALA A 343 -15.83 11.64 -2.74
C ALA A 343 -16.08 11.78 -4.26
N GLY A 344 -17.20 11.28 -4.72
CA GLY A 344 -17.45 11.08 -6.15
C GLY A 344 -16.41 10.12 -6.76
N SER A 345 -15.69 10.57 -7.79
CA SER A 345 -14.62 9.79 -8.44
C SER A 345 -13.25 9.89 -7.76
N ARG A 346 -13.09 10.76 -6.74
CA ARG A 346 -11.82 10.96 -6.00
C ARG A 346 -11.68 9.96 -4.87
N LEU A 347 -10.59 9.19 -4.88
CA LEU A 347 -10.18 8.42 -3.71
C LEU A 347 -9.33 9.29 -2.79
N LEU A 348 -9.86 9.67 -1.65
CA LEU A 348 -9.15 10.39 -0.60
C LEU A 348 -8.39 9.39 0.28
N VAL A 349 -7.14 9.72 0.63
CA VAL A 349 -6.25 8.85 1.41
C VAL A 349 -5.60 9.66 2.52
N ALA A 350 -5.66 9.15 3.76
CA ALA A 350 -4.86 9.63 4.87
C ALA A 350 -3.89 8.55 5.35
N GLY A 351 -2.65 8.97 5.67
CA GLY A 351 -1.53 8.08 5.93
C GLY A 351 -1.29 7.71 7.39
N GLY A 352 -2.08 8.24 8.31
CA GLY A 352 -1.99 7.92 9.73
C GLY A 352 -3.16 7.07 10.21
N ARG A 353 -3.01 6.54 11.43
CA ARG A 353 -4.09 5.84 12.13
C ARG A 353 -4.07 6.17 13.61
N LEU A 354 -5.19 6.03 14.27
CA LEU A 354 -5.26 6.11 15.72
C LEU A 354 -4.73 4.81 16.31
N ASP A 355 -3.62 4.88 17.06
CA ASP A 355 -3.18 3.75 17.87
C ASP A 355 -3.67 3.94 19.31
N PRO A 356 -4.28 2.92 19.93
CA PRO A 356 -4.81 3.03 21.27
C PRO A 356 -3.73 3.08 22.38
N TYR A 357 -2.50 2.66 22.07
CA TYR A 357 -1.45 2.47 23.05
C TYR A 357 -0.19 3.28 22.78
N ASP A 358 0.06 3.70 21.54
CA ASP A 358 1.29 4.38 21.14
C ASP A 358 1.03 5.54 20.16
N ARG A 359 2.05 6.39 20.01
CA ARG A 359 2.13 7.45 19.02
C ARG A 359 2.97 6.95 17.86
N LEU A 360 2.36 6.76 16.71
CA LEU A 360 3.04 6.17 15.54
C LEU A 360 4.05 7.13 14.93
N HIS A 361 3.82 8.45 15.05
CA HIS A 361 4.70 9.49 14.53
C HIS A 361 4.93 9.44 13.02
N TYR A 362 3.95 8.94 12.26
CA TYR A 362 4.01 8.96 10.81
C TYR A 362 4.02 10.40 10.29
N GLU A 363 4.81 10.67 9.25
CA GLU A 363 4.76 11.95 8.55
C GLU A 363 3.35 12.23 8.05
N GLY A 364 2.88 13.47 8.23
CA GLY A 364 1.56 13.89 7.82
C GLY A 364 1.40 13.71 6.31
N THR A 365 0.41 12.93 5.91
CA THR A 365 0.18 12.60 4.51
C THR A 365 -1.31 12.60 4.25
N ILE A 366 -1.72 13.48 3.33
CA ILE A 366 -3.04 13.47 2.72
C ILE A 366 -2.84 13.56 1.21
N MET A 367 -3.55 12.75 0.49
CA MET A 367 -3.50 12.70 -0.97
C MET A 367 -4.84 12.22 -1.53
N TYR A 368 -5.04 12.43 -2.82
CA TYR A 368 -6.16 11.80 -3.52
C TYR A 368 -5.73 11.30 -4.89
N LEU A 369 -6.40 10.23 -5.33
CA LEU A 369 -6.30 9.68 -6.68
C LEU A 369 -7.53 10.11 -7.47
N GLU A 370 -7.32 10.76 -8.61
CA GLU A 370 -8.38 11.14 -9.54
C GLU A 370 -7.88 10.97 -10.98
N ASN A 371 -8.67 10.32 -11.82
CA ASN A 371 -8.32 10.07 -13.25
C ASN A 371 -6.92 9.43 -13.42
N GLY A 372 -6.54 8.51 -12.51
CA GLY A 372 -5.23 7.84 -12.52
C GLY A 372 -4.05 8.71 -12.10
N GLN A 373 -4.28 9.92 -11.61
CA GLN A 373 -3.24 10.82 -11.16
C GLN A 373 -3.31 11.05 -9.66
N TRP A 374 -2.15 10.95 -8.99
CA TRP A 374 -2.01 11.27 -7.59
C TRP A 374 -1.81 12.77 -7.36
N HIS A 375 -2.57 13.30 -6.43
CA HIS A 375 -2.50 14.68 -5.99
C HIS A 375 -2.17 14.72 -4.51
N ILE A 376 -1.13 15.48 -4.17
CA ILE A 376 -0.63 15.59 -2.79
C ILE A 376 -1.08 16.94 -2.22
N PHE A 377 -1.59 16.93 -0.99
CA PHE A 377 -1.87 18.15 -0.24
C PHE A 377 -0.56 18.76 0.25
N GLN A 378 -0.58 20.04 0.59
CA GLN A 378 0.55 20.73 1.16
C GLN A 378 1.09 19.95 2.38
N GLU A 379 2.39 19.80 2.45
CA GLU A 379 3.12 19.26 3.61
C GLU A 379 4.16 20.26 4.09
N GLU A 380 4.91 20.87 3.15
CA GLU A 380 5.94 21.85 3.45
C GLU A 380 5.33 23.14 4.01
N GLY A 381 5.99 23.69 5.02
CA GLY A 381 5.57 24.93 5.67
C GLY A 381 4.37 24.81 6.60
N ILE A 382 3.72 23.64 6.74
CA ILE A 382 2.60 23.46 7.68
C ILE A 382 3.06 23.60 9.12
N ALA A 383 4.20 23.03 9.47
CA ALA A 383 4.73 23.12 10.84
C ALA A 383 5.05 24.56 11.24
N GLU A 384 5.56 25.35 10.31
CA GLU A 384 5.84 26.79 10.52
C GLU A 384 4.55 27.59 10.64
N GLN A 385 3.54 27.29 9.85
CA GLN A 385 2.24 27.99 9.85
C GLN A 385 1.43 27.65 11.11
N THR A 386 1.48 26.41 11.57
CA THR A 386 0.64 25.92 12.69
C THR A 386 1.35 25.93 14.04
N GLY A 387 2.69 25.98 14.06
CA GLY A 387 3.51 25.86 15.26
C GLY A 387 3.63 24.43 15.78
N VAL A 388 3.08 23.42 15.07
CA VAL A 388 3.11 22.01 15.46
C VAL A 388 3.56 21.14 14.30
N ARG A 389 4.15 19.97 14.60
CA ARG A 389 4.57 19.02 13.56
C ARG A 389 3.35 18.46 12.82
N TYR A 390 3.40 18.44 11.50
CA TYR A 390 2.37 17.83 10.67
C TYR A 390 2.57 16.30 10.62
N ARG A 391 1.69 15.54 11.28
CA ARG A 391 1.83 14.08 11.43
C ARG A 391 0.54 13.37 11.78
N ASP A 392 0.53 12.04 11.60
CA ASP A 392 -0.50 11.10 12.05
C ASP A 392 -1.91 11.54 11.61
N MET A 393 -2.08 11.81 10.30
CA MET A 393 -3.38 12.19 9.71
C MET A 393 -4.27 10.96 9.61
N THR A 394 -5.42 10.97 10.32
CA THR A 394 -6.26 9.78 10.54
C THR A 394 -7.48 9.68 9.66
N SER A 395 -8.05 10.79 9.23
CA SER A 395 -9.17 10.83 8.29
C SER A 395 -9.14 12.07 7.42
N VAL A 396 -9.81 12.00 6.28
CA VAL A 396 -9.99 13.14 5.35
C VAL A 396 -11.33 13.05 4.65
N VAL A 397 -12.02 14.18 4.55
CA VAL A 397 -13.29 14.30 3.82
C VAL A 397 -13.28 15.52 2.92
N GLN A 398 -13.99 15.44 1.81
CA GLN A 398 -14.28 16.56 0.91
C GLN A 398 -15.62 17.19 1.30
N HIS A 399 -15.71 18.51 1.26
CA HIS A 399 -16.97 19.21 1.50
C HIS A 399 -17.98 18.88 0.38
N PRO A 400 -19.23 18.48 0.72
CA PRO A 400 -20.16 17.97 -0.27
C PRO A 400 -20.56 18.97 -1.36
N ALA A 401 -20.57 20.28 -1.05
CA ALA A 401 -20.91 21.34 -1.99
C ALA A 401 -19.69 22.09 -2.58
N ASP A 402 -18.47 21.79 -2.12
CA ASP A 402 -17.25 22.47 -2.57
C ASP A 402 -16.11 21.45 -2.74
N PRO A 403 -15.83 20.99 -3.98
CA PRO A 403 -14.83 19.95 -4.24
C PRO A 403 -13.38 20.40 -3.99
N ASP A 404 -13.13 21.68 -3.78
CA ASP A 404 -11.81 22.22 -3.47
C ASP A 404 -11.56 22.33 -1.97
N LEU A 405 -12.60 22.17 -1.14
CA LEU A 405 -12.54 22.28 0.31
C LEU A 405 -12.51 20.90 0.96
N HIS A 406 -11.47 20.64 1.77
CA HIS A 406 -11.25 19.38 2.45
C HIS A 406 -10.93 19.60 3.93
N TYR A 407 -11.39 18.69 4.77
CA TYR A 407 -11.04 18.65 6.18
C TYR A 407 -10.32 17.36 6.50
N ALA A 408 -9.32 17.44 7.39
CA ALA A 408 -8.53 16.30 7.80
C ALA A 408 -8.19 16.35 9.28
N THR A 409 -8.22 15.20 9.94
CA THR A 409 -7.93 15.04 11.36
C THR A 409 -6.55 14.49 11.60
N SER A 410 -6.00 14.80 12.77
CA SER A 410 -4.78 14.19 13.29
C SER A 410 -5.05 13.54 14.65
N SER A 411 -4.44 12.38 14.88
CA SER A 411 -4.57 11.68 16.16
C SER A 411 -4.03 12.48 17.37
N HIS A 412 -3.36 13.62 17.12
CA HIS A 412 -2.66 14.39 18.17
C HIS A 412 -2.85 15.91 18.10
N LEU A 413 -3.17 16.48 16.93
CA LEU A 413 -2.86 17.86 16.64
C LEU A 413 -4.06 18.70 16.16
N GLY A 414 -5.27 18.16 16.16
CA GLY A 414 -6.49 18.90 15.84
C GLY A 414 -7.02 18.68 14.43
N LEU A 415 -7.76 19.66 13.90
CA LEU A 415 -8.45 19.62 12.61
C LEU A 415 -7.80 20.59 11.63
N TYR A 416 -7.42 20.08 10.47
CA TYR A 416 -6.87 20.83 9.34
C TYR A 416 -7.95 21.07 8.29
N CYS A 417 -7.95 22.26 7.73
CA CYS A 417 -8.83 22.64 6.61
C CYS A 417 -7.96 23.05 5.43
N PHE A 418 -8.16 22.40 4.29
CA PHE A 418 -7.41 22.67 3.06
C PHE A 418 -8.34 23.17 1.96
N ARG A 419 -7.94 24.24 1.27
CA ARG A 419 -8.58 24.69 0.06
C ARG A 419 -7.60 24.59 -1.11
N ASN A 420 -8.04 24.02 -2.23
CA ASN A 420 -7.15 23.75 -3.38
C ASN A 420 -5.84 23.04 -2.96
N LYS A 421 -5.92 22.10 -2.02
CA LYS A 421 -4.79 21.35 -1.43
C LYS A 421 -3.81 22.17 -0.59
N GLN A 422 -4.05 23.47 -0.39
CA GLN A 422 -3.24 24.34 0.47
C GLN A 422 -3.92 24.52 1.82
N LEU A 423 -3.14 24.61 2.90
CA LEU A 423 -3.68 24.83 4.24
C LEU A 423 -4.35 26.21 4.31
N GLU A 424 -5.68 26.22 4.57
CA GLU A 424 -6.48 27.42 4.73
C GLU A 424 -6.67 27.77 6.23
N SER A 425 -6.97 26.77 7.03
CA SER A 425 -7.23 26.93 8.47
C SER A 425 -6.80 25.71 9.27
N PHE A 426 -6.47 25.96 10.54
CA PHE A 426 -6.10 24.92 11.50
C PHE A 426 -6.82 25.18 12.82
N TYR A 427 -7.61 24.19 13.28
CA TYR A 427 -8.46 24.31 14.46
C TYR A 427 -7.89 23.52 15.63
N THR A 428 -7.70 24.23 16.76
CA THR A 428 -7.17 23.70 18.02
C THR A 428 -7.92 24.32 19.21
N THR A 429 -7.41 24.14 20.41
CA THR A 429 -7.95 24.76 21.64
C THR A 429 -7.90 26.30 21.63
N SER A 430 -7.14 26.93 20.73
CA SER A 430 -6.96 28.40 20.69
C SER A 430 -8.05 29.12 19.89
N ASN A 431 -8.68 28.45 18.93
CA ASN A 431 -9.61 29.07 17.98
C ASN A 431 -10.86 28.24 17.72
N SER A 432 -11.07 27.17 18.48
CA SER A 432 -12.24 26.31 18.41
C SER A 432 -12.58 25.76 19.80
N PRO A 433 -13.74 25.16 20.00
CA PRO A 433 -14.09 24.50 21.26
C PRO A 433 -13.47 23.11 21.43
N LEU A 434 -12.60 22.69 20.51
CA LEU A 434 -11.84 21.44 20.65
C LEU A 434 -10.95 21.51 21.89
N GLU A 435 -10.80 20.39 22.58
CA GLU A 435 -10.08 20.31 23.84
C GLU A 435 -8.86 19.40 23.73
N SER A 436 -7.88 19.66 24.59
CA SER A 436 -6.69 18.83 24.71
C SER A 436 -6.93 17.65 25.63
N ALA A 437 -6.57 16.45 25.18
CA ALA A 437 -6.62 15.23 26.00
C ALA A 437 -5.56 15.16 27.11
N ALA A 438 -4.66 16.14 27.21
CA ALA A 438 -3.55 16.17 28.17
C ALA A 438 -3.38 17.57 28.82
N ALA A 439 -4.47 18.15 29.35
CA ALA A 439 -4.37 19.41 30.09
C ALA A 439 -3.29 19.32 31.18
N PRO A 440 -2.42 20.36 31.38
CA PRO A 440 -2.50 21.70 30.80
C PRO A 440 -1.83 21.88 29.40
N HIS A 441 -1.33 20.80 28.76
CA HIS A 441 -0.74 20.88 27.43
C HIS A 441 -1.84 21.13 26.39
N LYS A 442 -1.81 22.31 25.74
CA LYS A 442 -2.89 22.74 24.84
C LYS A 442 -2.84 22.09 23.47
N ASP A 443 -1.70 21.51 23.09
CA ASP A 443 -1.42 21.07 21.72
C ASP A 443 -1.72 19.59 21.49
N TYR A 444 -2.31 18.88 22.46
CA TYR A 444 -2.63 17.46 22.35
C TYR A 444 -4.13 17.27 22.05
N VAL A 445 -4.56 17.77 20.89
CA VAL A 445 -5.95 17.69 20.42
C VAL A 445 -6.12 16.47 19.52
N ARG A 446 -6.80 15.46 20.04
CA ARG A 446 -6.99 14.17 19.34
C ARG A 446 -8.34 14.17 18.62
N THR A 447 -8.31 14.25 17.30
CA THR A 447 -9.53 14.25 16.46
C THR A 447 -9.53 13.08 15.49
N ASP A 448 -10.73 12.55 15.14
CA ASP A 448 -10.94 11.51 14.13
C ASP A 448 -12.40 11.48 13.66
N GLY A 449 -12.75 10.55 12.77
CA GLY A 449 -14.10 10.19 12.41
C GLY A 449 -14.89 11.31 11.73
N LEU A 450 -14.37 11.88 10.64
CA LEU A 450 -15.03 12.95 9.90
C LEU A 450 -16.19 12.44 9.06
N ASN A 451 -17.37 13.07 9.20
CA ASN A 451 -18.51 12.90 8.33
C ASN A 451 -19.30 14.20 8.18
N PHE A 452 -19.92 14.41 7.04
CA PHE A 452 -20.91 15.47 6.83
C PHE A 452 -22.33 14.93 6.97
N ASP A 453 -23.18 15.67 7.66
CA ASP A 453 -24.61 15.42 7.62
C ASP A 453 -25.27 16.05 6.37
N ALA A 454 -26.56 15.80 6.18
CA ALA A 454 -27.32 16.31 5.03
C ALA A 454 -27.42 17.84 4.99
N ASP A 455 -27.25 18.51 6.13
CA ASP A 455 -27.29 19.97 6.26
C ASP A 455 -25.91 20.61 6.07
N GLY A 456 -24.86 19.80 5.81
CA GLY A 456 -23.49 20.24 5.60
C GLY A 456 -22.73 20.56 6.89
N ASN A 457 -23.18 20.07 8.04
CA ASN A 457 -22.41 20.17 9.27
C ASN A 457 -21.34 19.06 9.32
N LEU A 458 -20.13 19.40 9.73
CA LEU A 458 -19.01 18.48 9.85
C LEU A 458 -18.95 17.90 11.25
N TRP A 459 -19.19 16.62 11.37
CA TRP A 459 -19.14 15.84 12.61
C TRP A 459 -17.76 15.22 12.78
N MET A 460 -17.27 15.16 14.03
CA MET A 460 -15.99 14.54 14.41
C MET A 460 -15.99 14.09 15.85
N VAL A 461 -15.05 13.22 16.19
CA VAL A 461 -14.75 12.89 17.59
C VAL A 461 -13.52 13.66 18.08
N ASN A 462 -13.55 14.11 19.35
CA ASN A 462 -12.42 14.71 20.06
C ASN A 462 -12.09 13.81 21.25
N ASN A 463 -11.07 13.00 21.12
CA ASN A 463 -10.73 11.93 22.04
C ASN A 463 -10.07 12.43 23.33
N GLY A 464 -10.36 11.75 24.46
CA GLY A 464 -9.73 11.99 25.75
C GLY A 464 -10.22 13.23 26.49
N VAL A 465 -11.40 13.73 26.13
CA VAL A 465 -12.02 14.93 26.70
C VAL A 465 -13.45 14.62 27.19
N ASP A 466 -14.06 15.55 27.93
CA ASP A 466 -15.38 15.30 28.50
C ASP A 466 -16.47 15.22 27.41
N SER A 467 -16.47 16.16 26.47
CA SER A 467 -17.40 16.17 25.34
C SER A 467 -16.75 15.60 24.09
N VAL A 468 -16.90 14.28 23.91
CA VAL A 468 -16.16 13.50 22.89
C VAL A 468 -16.64 13.70 21.46
N VAL A 469 -17.79 14.31 21.20
CA VAL A 469 -18.27 14.62 19.85
C VAL A 469 -18.34 16.12 19.65
N ALA A 470 -17.76 16.61 18.56
CA ALA A 470 -17.81 17.99 18.14
C ALA A 470 -18.37 18.12 16.73
N VAL A 471 -19.08 19.22 16.48
CA VAL A 471 -19.68 19.53 15.18
C VAL A 471 -19.30 20.96 14.79
N LEU A 472 -18.68 21.11 13.64
CA LEU A 472 -18.55 22.39 12.96
C LEU A 472 -19.74 22.55 12.03
N LYS A 473 -20.66 23.46 12.38
CA LYS A 473 -21.87 23.67 11.60
C LYS A 473 -21.60 24.41 10.30
N ALA A 474 -22.49 24.24 9.33
CA ALA A 474 -22.40 24.90 8.04
C ALA A 474 -22.35 26.44 8.12
N ASP A 475 -22.85 27.04 9.21
CA ASP A 475 -22.78 28.48 9.51
C ASP A 475 -21.44 28.92 10.12
N GLY A 476 -20.49 28.00 10.30
CA GLY A 476 -19.17 28.23 10.93
C GLY A 476 -19.18 28.22 12.45
N THR A 477 -20.33 28.02 13.10
CA THR A 477 -20.39 27.88 14.56
C THR A 477 -20.16 26.45 15.00
N TRP A 478 -19.85 26.25 16.29
CA TRP A 478 -19.54 24.95 16.83
C TRP A 478 -20.58 24.47 17.84
N LYS A 479 -20.76 23.13 17.89
CA LYS A 479 -21.52 22.44 18.94
C LYS A 479 -20.69 21.27 19.47
N LYS A 480 -20.82 20.94 20.77
CA LYS A 480 -20.24 19.73 21.37
C LYS A 480 -21.34 18.93 22.07
N PHE A 481 -21.15 17.62 22.13
CA PHE A 481 -22.05 16.70 22.80
C PHE A 481 -21.29 15.91 23.86
N TYR A 482 -21.91 15.81 25.04
CA TYR A 482 -21.41 15.05 26.18
C TYR A 482 -22.21 13.75 26.32
N PHE A 483 -21.49 12.66 26.45
CA PHE A 483 -22.07 11.33 26.68
C PHE A 483 -21.38 10.71 27.89
N MET A 484 -22.08 10.58 29.02
CA MET A 484 -21.51 10.13 30.29
C MET A 484 -20.66 8.85 30.18
N PRO A 485 -21.10 7.79 29.47
CA PRO A 485 -20.29 6.56 29.35
C PRO A 485 -18.99 6.74 28.56
N LEU A 486 -18.84 7.83 27.82
CA LEU A 486 -17.72 8.11 26.94
C LEU A 486 -16.85 9.27 27.42
N GLU A 487 -17.11 9.80 28.64
CA GLU A 487 -16.26 10.83 29.24
C GLU A 487 -14.78 10.39 29.21
N LYS A 488 -13.94 11.22 28.59
CA LYS A 488 -12.50 10.96 28.39
C LYS A 488 -12.17 9.68 27.62
N ALA A 489 -13.11 9.15 26.83
CA ALA A 489 -12.83 8.00 25.97
C ALA A 489 -11.61 8.26 25.09
N PRO A 490 -10.55 7.43 25.18
CA PRO A 490 -9.26 7.76 24.56
C PRO A 490 -9.16 7.37 23.08
N THR A 491 -10.07 6.54 22.59
CA THR A 491 -9.93 5.94 21.25
C THR A 491 -11.28 5.71 20.58
N MET A 492 -11.93 6.82 20.26
CA MET A 492 -13.06 6.83 19.34
C MET A 492 -12.58 7.14 17.93
N GLU A 493 -13.13 6.44 16.94
CA GLU A 493 -12.79 6.59 15.53
C GLU A 493 -13.95 6.13 14.66
N LYS A 494 -13.81 6.24 13.35
CA LYS A 494 -14.76 5.74 12.36
C LYS A 494 -16.21 5.98 12.75
N THR A 495 -16.75 7.04 12.25
CA THR A 495 -18.12 7.45 12.47
C THR A 495 -18.97 7.19 11.22
N LEU A 496 -20.27 7.15 11.39
CA LEU A 496 -21.25 7.03 10.32
C LEU A 496 -22.42 7.95 10.65
N ILE A 497 -22.97 8.63 9.66
CA ILE A 497 -24.30 9.22 9.72
C ILE A 497 -25.19 8.39 8.82
N ASP A 498 -26.17 7.68 9.40
CA ASP A 498 -27.05 6.81 8.65
C ASP A 498 -28.10 7.61 7.82
N ARG A 499 -28.79 6.94 6.92
CA ARG A 499 -29.82 7.56 6.04
C ARG A 499 -30.95 8.27 6.79
N ASN A 500 -31.18 7.90 8.05
CA ASN A 500 -32.16 8.54 8.91
C ASN A 500 -31.59 9.74 9.67
N GLY A 501 -30.28 10.00 9.56
CA GLY A 501 -29.60 11.12 10.17
C GLY A 501 -29.10 10.83 11.59
N ARG A 502 -28.96 9.57 12.02
CA ARG A 502 -28.36 9.20 13.31
C ARG A 502 -26.85 9.11 13.19
N PHE A 503 -26.17 9.56 14.23
CA PHE A 503 -24.72 9.47 14.33
C PHE A 503 -24.29 8.20 15.08
N TRP A 504 -23.39 7.45 14.47
CA TRP A 504 -22.76 6.25 15.04
C TRP A 504 -21.28 6.48 15.19
N ALA A 505 -20.68 6.05 16.30
CA ALA A 505 -19.24 6.17 16.53
C ALA A 505 -18.68 4.92 17.20
N CYS A 506 -17.59 4.41 16.60
CA CYS A 506 -16.84 3.26 17.12
C CYS A 506 -15.93 3.67 18.26
N SER A 507 -15.89 2.90 19.34
CA SER A 507 -14.94 3.05 20.44
C SER A 507 -14.13 1.77 20.59
N ARG A 508 -12.78 1.87 20.56
CA ARG A 508 -11.92 0.72 20.80
C ARG A 508 -11.78 0.39 22.28
N ARG A 509 -11.83 1.42 23.16
CA ARG A 509 -11.78 1.25 24.60
C ARG A 509 -12.30 2.48 25.33
N THR A 510 -12.74 2.31 26.56
CA THR A 510 -13.03 3.40 27.51
C THR A 510 -11.95 3.49 28.58
N VAL A 511 -11.95 4.59 29.38
CA VAL A 511 -10.95 4.80 30.43
C VAL A 511 -11.10 3.78 31.56
N GLU A 512 -12.34 3.49 31.96
CA GLU A 512 -12.63 2.70 33.18
C GLU A 512 -12.43 1.19 32.99
N TYR A 513 -12.78 0.66 31.82
CA TYR A 513 -12.89 -0.79 31.62
C TYR A 513 -11.98 -1.35 30.53
N HIS A 514 -11.24 -0.50 29.82
CA HIS A 514 -10.50 -0.88 28.60
C HIS A 514 -11.39 -1.59 27.53
N GLU A 515 -12.69 -1.59 27.73
CA GLU A 515 -13.68 -2.19 26.83
C GLU A 515 -14.25 -1.10 25.92
N GLY A 516 -14.17 -1.34 24.63
CA GLY A 516 -14.79 -0.48 23.64
C GLY A 516 -16.20 -0.94 23.30
N GLY A 517 -16.90 -0.14 22.51
CA GLY A 517 -18.26 -0.41 22.11
C GLY A 517 -18.73 0.51 20.99
N LEU A 518 -20.03 0.61 20.83
CA LEU A 518 -20.68 1.43 19.82
C LEU A 518 -21.61 2.48 20.48
N LEU A 519 -21.43 3.75 20.09
CA LEU A 519 -22.36 4.82 20.36
C LEU A 519 -23.36 4.91 19.21
N GLY A 520 -24.65 4.88 19.52
CA GLY A 520 -25.72 5.35 18.65
C GLY A 520 -26.31 6.63 19.24
N PHE A 521 -26.42 7.67 18.42
CA PHE A 521 -26.94 8.97 18.81
C PHE A 521 -27.93 9.48 17.76
N ASP A 522 -29.20 9.58 18.16
CA ASP A 522 -30.25 10.20 17.38
C ASP A 522 -30.44 11.65 17.86
N PHE A 523 -29.95 12.58 17.07
CA PHE A 523 -30.10 14.02 17.30
C PHE A 523 -31.33 14.60 16.60
N ASN A 524 -32.23 13.73 16.16
CA ASN A 524 -33.49 14.06 15.50
C ASN A 524 -33.37 15.11 14.37
N LYS A 525 -32.20 15.08 13.66
CA LYS A 525 -31.81 16.04 12.61
C LYS A 525 -31.74 17.51 13.08
N THR A 526 -31.61 17.76 14.38
CA THR A 526 -31.62 19.11 14.98
C THR A 526 -30.38 19.34 15.86
N VAL A 527 -29.21 19.64 15.23
CA VAL A 527 -27.93 19.82 15.94
C VAL A 527 -27.99 20.87 17.08
N SER A 528 -28.95 21.80 17.04
CA SER A 528 -29.06 22.90 18.00
C SER A 528 -30.10 22.70 19.11
N ASN A 529 -30.88 21.61 19.07
CA ASN A 529 -31.92 21.31 20.07
C ASN A 529 -31.57 20.02 20.81
N ASP A 530 -31.13 20.14 22.06
CA ASP A 530 -30.71 18.99 22.89
C ASP A 530 -31.90 18.29 23.61
N ASN A 531 -33.14 18.83 23.47
CA ASN A 531 -34.27 18.31 24.24
C ASN A 531 -34.93 17.07 23.64
N ASP A 532 -34.66 16.79 22.38
CA ASP A 532 -35.18 15.64 21.63
C ASP A 532 -34.08 14.60 21.30
N ASP A 533 -32.87 14.81 21.84
CA ASP A 533 -31.73 13.91 21.66
C ASP A 533 -31.88 12.60 22.42
N ILE A 534 -31.60 11.49 21.76
CA ILE A 534 -31.54 10.17 22.38
C ILE A 534 -30.18 9.52 22.05
N TYR A 535 -29.48 9.05 23.07
CA TYR A 535 -28.24 8.31 22.84
C TYR A 535 -28.14 7.05 23.69
N LEU A 536 -27.40 6.08 23.18
CA LEU A 536 -27.06 4.88 23.92
C LEU A 536 -25.68 4.36 23.50
N TYR A 537 -24.85 4.08 24.49
CA TYR A 537 -23.57 3.41 24.30
C TYR A 537 -23.65 1.98 24.83
N ARG A 538 -23.19 1.02 24.02
CA ARG A 538 -23.14 -0.40 24.42
C ARG A 538 -21.73 -0.95 24.20
N SER A 539 -21.11 -1.45 25.29
CA SER A 539 -19.87 -2.23 25.26
C SER A 539 -20.16 -3.75 25.25
N SER A 540 -21.38 -4.13 25.58
CA SER A 540 -21.87 -5.51 25.51
C SER A 540 -23.24 -5.57 24.84
N VAL A 541 -23.49 -6.67 24.15
CA VAL A 541 -24.73 -6.93 23.43
C VAL A 541 -25.20 -8.35 23.68
N THR A 542 -26.50 -8.59 23.56
CA THR A 542 -27.08 -9.93 23.61
C THR A 542 -27.55 -10.30 22.22
N ASN A 543 -27.12 -11.45 21.71
CA ASN A 543 -27.54 -11.90 20.37
C ASN A 543 -28.97 -12.49 20.37
N GLN A 544 -29.46 -12.85 19.19
CA GLN A 544 -30.79 -13.46 18.97
C GLN A 544 -30.99 -14.77 19.76
N ASP A 545 -29.92 -15.49 20.11
CA ASP A 545 -29.98 -16.74 20.89
C ASP A 545 -29.88 -16.53 22.39
N GLY A 546 -29.78 -15.28 22.85
CA GLY A 546 -29.66 -14.94 24.26
C GLY A 546 -28.24 -14.98 24.81
N THR A 547 -27.22 -15.18 23.97
CA THR A 547 -25.82 -15.14 24.38
C THR A 547 -25.34 -13.68 24.50
N VAL A 548 -24.68 -13.38 25.62
CA VAL A 548 -24.10 -12.07 25.88
C VAL A 548 -22.65 -12.03 25.38
N TYR A 549 -22.32 -11.00 24.61
CA TYR A 549 -20.97 -10.73 24.11
C TYR A 549 -20.46 -9.40 24.66
N SER A 550 -19.25 -9.38 25.20
CA SER A 550 -18.44 -8.16 25.27
C SER A 550 -17.88 -7.88 23.88
N LEU A 551 -18.03 -6.66 23.36
CA LEU A 551 -17.56 -6.31 22.02
C LEU A 551 -16.03 -6.17 21.96
N GLU A 552 -15.37 -6.02 23.13
CA GLU A 552 -13.91 -5.84 23.29
C GLU A 552 -13.30 -4.75 22.37
N GLY A 553 -14.12 -3.85 21.88
CA GLY A 553 -13.80 -2.80 20.93
C GLY A 553 -14.57 -2.95 19.62
N VAL A 554 -15.07 -1.82 19.14
CA VAL A 554 -15.69 -1.71 17.81
C VAL A 554 -14.76 -0.91 16.91
N TYR A 555 -14.49 -1.45 15.71
CA TYR A 555 -13.52 -0.90 14.77
C TYR A 555 -14.15 -0.52 13.42
N ALA A 556 -15.36 -0.99 13.14
CA ALA A 556 -16.04 -0.71 11.90
C ALA A 556 -17.55 -0.61 12.09
N VAL A 557 -18.16 0.31 11.37
CA VAL A 557 -19.60 0.48 11.25
C VAL A 557 -19.93 0.86 9.80
N ALA A 558 -20.96 0.22 9.22
CA ALA A 558 -21.42 0.52 7.86
C ALA A 558 -22.92 0.30 7.77
N GLU A 559 -23.63 1.18 7.06
CA GLU A 559 -25.04 1.01 6.70
C GLU A 559 -25.15 0.32 5.34
N ASP A 560 -25.98 -0.68 5.25
CA ASP A 560 -26.24 -1.37 3.98
C ASP A 560 -27.47 -0.80 3.23
N HIS A 561 -27.75 -1.33 2.03
CA HIS A 561 -28.84 -0.83 1.20
C HIS A 561 -30.24 -1.08 1.82
N ASP A 562 -30.36 -2.05 2.72
CA ASP A 562 -31.60 -2.36 3.45
C ASP A 562 -31.77 -1.51 4.71
N GLY A 563 -30.79 -0.68 5.06
CA GLY A 563 -30.77 0.19 6.25
C GLY A 563 -30.34 -0.53 7.51
N GLN A 564 -29.78 -1.72 7.41
CA GLN A 564 -29.16 -2.43 8.51
C GLN A 564 -27.78 -1.84 8.82
N ILE A 565 -27.41 -1.81 10.10
CA ILE A 565 -26.06 -1.38 10.52
C ILE A 565 -25.21 -2.59 10.81
N TRP A 566 -24.16 -2.78 10.01
CA TRP A 566 -23.16 -3.81 10.15
C TRP A 566 -22.04 -3.32 11.07
N VAL A 567 -21.74 -4.11 12.11
CA VAL A 567 -20.82 -3.74 13.19
C VAL A 567 -19.66 -4.71 13.24
N GLY A 568 -18.47 -4.23 12.99
CA GLY A 568 -17.22 -4.99 13.10
C GLY A 568 -16.56 -4.75 14.45
N SER A 569 -16.33 -5.82 15.19
CA SER A 569 -15.70 -5.78 16.51
C SER A 569 -14.45 -6.66 16.57
N ARG A 570 -13.75 -6.63 17.70
CA ARG A 570 -12.64 -7.52 17.97
C ARG A 570 -13.05 -8.99 18.04
N VAL A 571 -14.29 -9.26 18.45
CA VAL A 571 -14.80 -10.61 18.67
C VAL A 571 -15.68 -11.13 17.53
N GLY A 572 -15.82 -10.36 16.46
CA GLY A 572 -16.55 -10.79 15.27
C GLY A 572 -17.49 -9.75 14.68
N LEU A 573 -18.39 -10.25 13.83
CA LEU A 573 -19.35 -9.47 13.06
C LEU A 573 -20.73 -9.53 13.70
N PHE A 574 -21.42 -8.38 13.74
CA PHE A 574 -22.77 -8.24 14.24
C PHE A 574 -23.58 -7.35 13.30
N VAL A 575 -24.92 -7.51 13.34
CA VAL A 575 -25.86 -6.71 12.54
C VAL A 575 -26.96 -6.17 13.43
N ILE A 576 -27.24 -4.88 13.31
CA ILE A 576 -28.41 -4.20 13.86
C ILE A 576 -29.43 -4.17 12.74
N ASP A 577 -30.42 -5.07 12.80
CA ASP A 577 -31.41 -5.25 11.74
C ASP A 577 -32.29 -4.01 11.56
N ASN A 578 -32.70 -3.41 12.67
CA ASN A 578 -33.45 -2.14 12.70
C ASN A 578 -32.75 -1.18 13.64
N PRO A 579 -32.10 -0.10 13.12
CA PRO A 579 -31.37 0.87 13.94
C PRO A 579 -32.22 1.59 15.00
N ASP A 580 -33.55 1.70 14.84
CA ASP A 580 -34.45 2.27 15.85
C ASP A 580 -34.50 1.42 17.13
N ASP A 581 -34.29 0.12 16.99
CA ASP A 581 -34.31 -0.81 18.13
C ASP A 581 -33.08 -0.71 19.01
N TRP A 582 -31.99 -0.06 18.52
CA TRP A 582 -30.76 0.16 19.29
C TRP A 582 -31.01 0.82 20.64
N PHE A 583 -31.99 1.72 20.71
CA PHE A 583 -32.33 2.50 21.91
C PHE A 583 -33.26 1.74 22.87
N ASN A 584 -33.77 0.56 22.49
CA ASN A 584 -34.67 -0.24 23.30
C ASN A 584 -33.88 -1.05 24.36
N THR A 585 -34.52 -1.18 25.58
CA THR A 585 -33.88 -1.95 26.67
C THR A 585 -33.77 -3.45 26.37
N ASN A 586 -34.67 -3.98 25.55
CA ASN A 586 -34.72 -5.42 25.17
C ASN A 586 -34.04 -5.68 23.82
N PHE A 587 -33.22 -4.77 23.34
CA PHE A 587 -32.53 -4.92 22.07
C PHE A 587 -31.76 -6.23 21.98
N ARG A 588 -31.83 -6.87 20.82
CA ARG A 588 -31.06 -8.04 20.45
C ARG A 588 -30.28 -7.72 19.16
N ILE A 589 -29.01 -8.04 19.16
CA ILE A 589 -28.17 -7.92 17.95
C ILE A 589 -28.18 -9.25 17.20
N THR A 590 -28.10 -9.20 15.89
CA THR A 590 -28.03 -10.39 15.06
C THR A 590 -26.59 -10.80 14.78
N GLN A 591 -26.27 -12.09 14.98
CA GLN A 591 -25.10 -12.76 14.43
C GLN A 591 -25.57 -13.70 13.33
N ILE A 592 -25.08 -13.49 12.11
CA ILE A 592 -25.49 -14.27 10.94
C ILE A 592 -25.02 -15.71 11.10
N LYS A 593 -25.94 -16.67 10.94
CA LYS A 593 -25.65 -18.11 11.03
C LYS A 593 -25.47 -18.70 9.64
N VAL A 594 -24.26 -19.15 9.35
CA VAL A 594 -23.91 -19.79 8.07
C VAL A 594 -24.01 -21.32 8.26
N PRO A 595 -24.87 -22.02 7.51
CA PRO A 595 -24.97 -23.48 7.57
C PRO A 595 -23.63 -24.14 7.17
N ARG A 596 -23.25 -25.20 7.89
CA ARG A 596 -21.99 -25.92 7.58
C ARG A 596 -22.02 -26.71 6.30
N ASN A 597 -23.18 -27.07 5.80
CA ASN A 597 -23.37 -27.87 4.59
C ASN A 597 -22.58 -29.21 4.58
N ASP A 598 -22.28 -29.74 5.77
CA ASP A 598 -21.53 -30.99 6.01
C ASP A 598 -22.44 -32.21 6.27
N GLY A 599 -23.74 -32.04 6.01
CA GLY A 599 -24.77 -33.06 6.29
C GLY A 599 -25.31 -33.00 7.74
N THR A 600 -24.83 -32.08 8.58
CA THR A 600 -25.40 -31.76 9.87
C THR A 600 -26.37 -30.55 9.76
N ASN A 601 -27.28 -30.40 10.73
CA ASN A 601 -28.11 -29.17 10.86
C ASN A 601 -27.40 -28.09 11.71
N LEU A 602 -26.06 -28.07 11.69
CA LEU A 602 -25.26 -27.10 12.45
C LEU A 602 -24.93 -25.89 11.58
N ALA A 603 -24.80 -24.74 12.22
CA ALA A 603 -24.37 -23.50 11.64
C ALA A 603 -23.30 -22.83 12.53
N ASP A 604 -22.37 -22.14 11.90
CA ASP A 604 -21.41 -21.29 12.58
C ASP A 604 -21.80 -19.82 12.43
N TYR A 605 -21.41 -18.99 13.39
CA TYR A 605 -21.58 -17.55 13.20
C TYR A 605 -20.55 -17.01 12.22
N LEU A 606 -21.01 -16.18 11.27
CA LEU A 606 -20.15 -15.54 10.28
C LEU A 606 -19.03 -14.73 10.97
N LEU A 607 -17.77 -15.01 10.62
CA LEU A 607 -16.58 -14.35 11.14
C LEU A 607 -16.51 -14.25 12.68
N ALA A 608 -17.02 -15.27 13.39
CA ALA A 608 -16.92 -15.33 14.84
C ALA A 608 -15.43 -15.38 15.28
N ASN A 609 -15.07 -14.59 16.29
CA ASN A 609 -13.72 -14.45 16.83
C ASN A 609 -12.67 -13.92 15.82
N VAL A 610 -13.11 -13.25 14.76
CA VAL A 610 -12.26 -12.54 13.81
C VAL A 610 -12.32 -11.04 14.12
N SER A 611 -11.15 -10.41 14.33
CA SER A 611 -11.10 -8.95 14.51
C SER A 611 -11.34 -8.25 13.17
N ILE A 612 -12.37 -7.41 13.11
CA ILE A 612 -12.84 -6.75 11.88
C ILE A 612 -12.48 -5.28 11.93
N ASN A 613 -11.60 -4.84 11.03
CA ASN A 613 -11.11 -3.47 10.97
C ASN A 613 -11.96 -2.54 10.09
N THR A 614 -12.61 -3.07 9.06
CA THR A 614 -13.34 -2.23 8.09
C THR A 614 -14.44 -3.03 7.41
N ILE A 615 -15.54 -2.35 7.06
CA ILE A 615 -16.67 -2.89 6.29
C ILE A 615 -17.03 -1.86 5.22
N ALA A 616 -17.16 -2.30 3.98
CA ALA A 616 -17.67 -1.48 2.87
C ALA A 616 -18.75 -2.24 2.11
N VAL A 617 -19.83 -1.53 1.71
CA VAL A 617 -20.98 -2.13 1.02
C VAL A 617 -20.87 -1.79 -0.45
N ASP A 618 -20.96 -2.79 -1.33
CA ASP A 618 -20.87 -2.59 -2.79
C ASP A 618 -22.26 -2.36 -3.45
N GLY A 619 -22.25 -2.10 -4.74
CA GLY A 619 -23.45 -1.81 -5.50
C GLY A 619 -24.49 -2.93 -5.55
N ALA A 620 -24.11 -4.17 -5.22
CA ALA A 620 -24.99 -5.32 -5.09
C ALA A 620 -25.35 -5.64 -3.62
N ASN A 621 -25.21 -4.68 -2.72
CA ASN A 621 -25.41 -4.83 -1.27
C ASN A 621 -24.55 -5.91 -0.60
N ARG A 622 -23.47 -6.39 -1.26
CA ARG A 622 -22.53 -7.33 -0.68
C ARG A 622 -21.58 -6.57 0.25
N LYS A 623 -20.98 -7.28 1.20
CA LYS A 623 -20.11 -6.65 2.20
C LYS A 623 -18.65 -7.09 2.00
N TRP A 624 -17.80 -6.12 1.75
CA TRP A 624 -16.35 -6.26 1.78
C TRP A 624 -15.86 -6.04 3.19
N ILE A 625 -15.27 -7.07 3.80
CA ILE A 625 -14.90 -7.08 5.22
C ILE A 625 -13.40 -7.29 5.35
N GLY A 626 -12.70 -6.24 5.78
CA GLY A 626 -11.26 -6.29 6.06
C GLY A 626 -10.97 -6.61 7.51
N THR A 627 -10.01 -7.49 7.73
CA THR A 627 -9.71 -8.09 9.05
C THR A 627 -8.29 -7.81 9.52
N GLU A 628 -8.04 -8.04 10.79
CA GLU A 628 -6.71 -8.04 11.38
C GLU A 628 -6.11 -9.44 11.23
N GLY A 629 -5.27 -9.62 10.21
CA GLY A 629 -4.49 -10.85 10.02
C GLY A 629 -5.18 -12.01 9.30
N ASN A 630 -6.49 -11.91 8.95
CA ASN A 630 -7.23 -12.96 8.24
C ASN A 630 -7.59 -12.58 6.77
N GLY A 631 -7.06 -11.47 6.25
CA GLY A 631 -7.28 -11.03 4.88
C GLY A 631 -8.61 -10.31 4.67
N LEU A 632 -9.12 -10.38 3.44
CA LEU A 632 -10.31 -9.67 2.96
C LEU A 632 -11.39 -10.66 2.54
N TYR A 633 -12.60 -10.48 3.07
CA TYR A 633 -13.78 -11.27 2.71
C TYR A 633 -14.74 -10.44 1.86
N LEU A 634 -15.37 -11.09 0.90
CA LEU A 634 -16.59 -10.63 0.25
C LEU A 634 -17.71 -11.62 0.59
N VAL A 635 -18.76 -11.13 1.25
CA VAL A 635 -19.92 -11.93 1.59
C VAL A 635 -21.17 -11.45 0.84
N SER A 636 -22.13 -12.35 0.62
CA SER A 636 -23.42 -12.04 -0.01
C SER A 636 -24.17 -10.93 0.73
N ALA A 637 -25.21 -10.38 0.11
CA ALA A 637 -26.03 -9.31 0.69
C ALA A 637 -26.61 -9.70 2.06
N ASP A 638 -27.06 -10.94 2.20
CA ASP A 638 -27.59 -11.52 3.44
C ASP A 638 -26.52 -12.11 4.38
N GLY A 639 -25.25 -12.14 3.94
CA GLY A 639 -24.11 -12.69 4.69
C GLY A 639 -24.07 -14.21 4.80
N LEU A 640 -24.96 -14.94 4.11
CA LEU A 640 -25.02 -16.41 4.22
C LEU A 640 -23.96 -17.12 3.38
N GLU A 641 -23.37 -16.45 2.39
CA GLU A 641 -22.35 -16.99 1.50
C GLU A 641 -21.08 -16.14 1.56
N THR A 642 -19.92 -16.81 1.69
CA THR A 642 -18.62 -16.20 1.44
C THR A 642 -18.27 -16.35 -0.05
N ILE A 643 -18.39 -15.25 -0.81
CA ILE A 643 -18.15 -15.22 -2.25
C ILE A 643 -16.64 -15.26 -2.52
N HIS A 644 -15.87 -14.44 -1.80
CA HIS A 644 -14.42 -14.44 -1.87
C HIS A 644 -13.79 -14.37 -0.47
N HIS A 645 -12.66 -15.04 -0.33
CA HIS A 645 -11.75 -14.86 0.79
C HIS A 645 -10.33 -14.73 0.24
N PHE A 646 -9.85 -13.49 0.19
CA PHE A 646 -8.51 -13.16 -0.30
C PHE A 646 -7.53 -13.07 0.85
N THR A 647 -6.42 -13.80 0.71
CA THR A 647 -5.26 -13.74 1.60
C THR A 647 -3.98 -13.51 0.77
N LYS A 648 -2.90 -13.12 1.43
CA LYS A 648 -1.59 -12.97 0.75
C LYS A 648 -1.07 -14.28 0.15
N GLU A 649 -1.59 -15.44 0.61
CA GLU A 649 -1.23 -16.77 0.14
C GLU A 649 -1.98 -17.20 -1.12
N ASN A 650 -3.23 -16.75 -1.30
CA ASN A 650 -4.10 -17.18 -2.41
C ASN A 650 -4.42 -16.07 -3.42
N SER A 651 -3.92 -14.86 -3.18
CA SER A 651 -4.22 -13.68 -4.01
C SER A 651 -3.03 -12.72 -4.09
N PRO A 652 -3.10 -11.70 -4.94
CA PRO A 652 -2.13 -10.60 -4.97
C PRO A 652 -2.10 -9.71 -3.73
N LEU A 653 -2.95 -9.88 -2.72
CA LEU A 653 -2.86 -9.11 -1.47
C LEU A 653 -1.43 -9.10 -0.92
N PRO A 654 -0.88 -7.92 -0.54
CA PRO A 654 0.46 -7.85 0.04
C PRO A 654 0.48 -8.33 1.51
N SER A 655 -0.64 -8.20 2.22
CA SER A 655 -0.80 -8.50 3.64
C SER A 655 -2.18 -9.02 3.97
N ASN A 656 -2.29 -9.79 5.05
CA ASN A 656 -3.56 -10.24 5.62
C ASN A 656 -4.18 -9.21 6.60
N THR A 657 -3.47 -8.13 6.92
CA THR A 657 -3.99 -7.04 7.75
C THR A 657 -4.54 -5.94 6.86
N ILE A 658 -5.85 -5.78 6.87
CA ILE A 658 -6.59 -4.79 6.08
C ILE A 658 -7.09 -3.69 7.03
N TYR A 659 -6.71 -2.45 6.79
CA TYR A 659 -7.12 -1.31 7.61
C TYR A 659 -8.31 -0.56 7.07
N SER A 660 -8.43 -0.48 5.75
CA SER A 660 -9.47 0.30 5.10
C SER A 660 -9.85 -0.30 3.75
N VAL A 661 -11.12 -0.23 3.43
CA VAL A 661 -11.67 -0.59 2.12
C VAL A 661 -12.58 0.55 1.67
N ALA A 662 -12.40 0.99 0.43
CA ALA A 662 -13.29 1.96 -0.20
C ALA A 662 -13.64 1.49 -1.62
N ILE A 663 -14.88 1.72 -2.04
CA ILE A 663 -15.40 1.22 -3.31
C ILE A 663 -15.72 2.40 -4.22
N ASN A 664 -15.17 2.36 -5.42
CA ASN A 664 -15.63 3.23 -6.49
C ASN A 664 -16.95 2.67 -7.02
N HIS A 665 -18.06 3.25 -6.58
CA HIS A 665 -19.37 2.77 -6.96
C HIS A 665 -19.69 2.93 -8.44
N GLU A 666 -19.00 3.81 -9.15
CA GLU A 666 -19.15 3.98 -10.59
C GLU A 666 -18.47 2.85 -11.38
N SER A 667 -17.24 2.50 -11.02
CA SER A 667 -16.47 1.47 -11.74
C SER A 667 -16.69 0.04 -11.19
N GLY A 668 -16.94 -0.09 -9.89
CA GLY A 668 -16.90 -1.34 -9.14
C GLY A 668 -15.49 -1.67 -8.61
N GLU A 669 -14.51 -0.79 -8.77
CA GLU A 669 -13.16 -0.99 -8.26
C GLU A 669 -13.13 -0.86 -6.74
N VAL A 670 -12.56 -1.86 -6.08
CA VAL A 670 -12.41 -1.95 -4.62
C VAL A 670 -10.98 -1.62 -4.26
N MET A 671 -10.79 -0.50 -3.55
CA MET A 671 -9.48 -0.05 -3.05
C MET A 671 -9.25 -0.62 -1.66
N ILE A 672 -8.09 -1.20 -1.43
CA ILE A 672 -7.76 -1.97 -0.23
C ILE A 672 -6.47 -1.42 0.37
N GLY A 673 -6.59 -0.74 1.50
CA GLY A 673 -5.46 -0.22 2.29
C GLY A 673 -4.98 -1.26 3.31
N THR A 674 -3.71 -1.62 3.21
CA THR A 674 -3.05 -2.59 4.08
C THR A 674 -1.91 -1.94 4.85
N ASP A 675 -1.30 -2.64 5.80
CA ASP A 675 -0.04 -2.23 6.46
C ASP A 675 1.16 -2.19 5.50
N LEU A 676 1.03 -2.79 4.32
CA LEU A 676 2.05 -2.84 3.28
C LEU A 676 1.69 -2.01 2.02
N GLY A 677 0.74 -1.09 2.12
CA GLY A 677 0.36 -0.18 1.03
C GLY A 677 -1.00 -0.47 0.42
N LEU A 678 -1.27 0.19 -0.71
CA LEU A 678 -2.55 0.22 -1.39
C LEU A 678 -2.57 -0.73 -2.58
N VAL A 679 -3.65 -1.50 -2.68
CA VAL A 679 -3.96 -2.32 -3.87
C VAL A 679 -5.40 -2.12 -4.27
N SER A 680 -5.76 -2.47 -5.51
CA SER A 680 -7.15 -2.55 -5.91
C SER A 680 -7.50 -3.90 -6.53
N TYR A 681 -8.79 -4.20 -6.47
CA TYR A 681 -9.42 -5.34 -7.11
C TYR A 681 -10.63 -4.87 -7.91
N MET A 682 -10.72 -5.25 -9.18
CA MET A 682 -11.88 -4.92 -10.01
C MET A 682 -13.00 -5.91 -9.73
N SER A 683 -14.01 -5.44 -9.00
CA SER A 683 -15.21 -6.23 -8.68
C SER A 683 -16.23 -6.22 -9.83
N ASP A 684 -17.15 -7.17 -9.79
CA ASP A 684 -18.25 -7.34 -10.73
C ASP A 684 -19.51 -6.53 -10.38
N ALA A 685 -19.51 -5.78 -9.26
CA ALA A 685 -20.65 -4.97 -8.83
C ALA A 685 -20.33 -3.48 -8.86
N SER A 686 -21.11 -2.70 -9.60
CA SER A 686 -21.14 -1.24 -9.53
C SER A 686 -22.48 -0.75 -8.96
N ALA A 687 -22.60 0.54 -8.64
CA ALA A 687 -23.87 1.09 -8.20
C ALA A 687 -24.94 0.89 -9.27
N PRO A 688 -26.16 0.47 -8.88
CA PRO A 688 -27.27 0.37 -9.80
C PRO A 688 -27.70 1.76 -10.28
N ALA A 689 -28.17 1.84 -11.52
CA ALA A 689 -28.84 3.03 -12.01
C ALA A 689 -30.19 3.19 -11.32
N GLU A 690 -30.62 4.44 -11.07
CA GLU A 690 -31.94 4.73 -10.52
C GLU A 690 -33.05 4.33 -11.51
N ASP A 691 -32.84 4.66 -12.80
CA ASP A 691 -33.77 4.36 -13.89
C ASP A 691 -33.06 3.61 -15.02
N LEU A 692 -33.72 2.60 -15.56
CA LEU A 692 -33.27 1.87 -16.74
C LEU A 692 -33.59 2.66 -18.02
N SER A 693 -32.57 3.05 -18.79
CA SER A 693 -32.76 3.77 -20.07
C SER A 693 -31.75 3.30 -21.12
N GLU A 694 -32.07 3.50 -22.42
CA GLU A 694 -31.12 3.22 -23.49
C GLU A 694 -29.88 4.13 -23.44
N SER A 695 -30.00 5.33 -22.87
CA SER A 695 -28.89 6.28 -22.74
C SER A 695 -27.92 5.92 -21.62
N THR A 696 -28.34 5.18 -20.59
CA THR A 696 -27.49 4.70 -19.50
C THR A 696 -26.79 3.39 -19.85
N LEU A 697 -27.38 2.60 -20.78
CA LEU A 697 -26.87 1.28 -21.14
C LEU A 697 -25.57 1.36 -21.92
N GLN A 698 -24.49 0.86 -21.33
CA GLN A 698 -23.15 0.77 -21.92
C GLN A 698 -22.77 -0.70 -22.14
N ILE A 699 -22.27 -1.01 -23.34
CA ILE A 699 -21.87 -2.38 -23.71
C ILE A 699 -20.46 -2.34 -24.31
N TYR A 700 -19.49 -2.97 -23.65
CA TYR A 700 -18.11 -3.00 -24.11
C TYR A 700 -17.38 -4.30 -23.76
N PRO A 701 -16.38 -4.74 -24.58
CA PRO A 701 -16.02 -4.16 -25.88
C PRO A 701 -17.12 -4.37 -26.92
N ASN A 702 -17.33 -3.37 -27.73
CA ASN A 702 -18.24 -3.45 -28.87
C ASN A 702 -17.58 -2.77 -30.11
N PRO A 703 -17.13 -3.52 -31.11
CA PRO A 703 -17.34 -4.97 -31.35
C PRO A 703 -16.52 -5.89 -30.43
N LEU A 704 -17.08 -7.08 -30.11
CA LEU A 704 -16.34 -8.19 -29.53
C LEU A 704 -15.49 -8.85 -30.65
N ARG A 705 -14.17 -8.72 -30.55
CA ARG A 705 -13.19 -9.21 -31.53
C ARG A 705 -12.49 -10.49 -31.04
N PRO A 706 -11.87 -11.30 -31.94
CA PRO A 706 -11.17 -12.53 -31.56
C PRO A 706 -10.00 -12.31 -30.58
N GLU A 707 -9.38 -11.14 -30.63
CA GLU A 707 -8.24 -10.78 -29.78
C GLU A 707 -8.65 -10.53 -28.34
N HIS A 708 -9.93 -10.25 -28.11
CA HIS A 708 -10.45 -9.99 -26.77
C HIS A 708 -10.63 -11.30 -26.00
N GLN A 709 -9.87 -11.47 -24.93
CA GLN A 709 -9.88 -12.66 -24.09
C GLN A 709 -10.79 -12.51 -22.84
N GLY A 710 -11.39 -11.34 -22.64
CA GLY A 710 -12.23 -11.02 -21.47
C GLY A 710 -13.72 -11.17 -21.74
N MET A 711 -14.51 -10.80 -20.72
CA MET A 711 -15.97 -10.76 -20.76
C MET A 711 -16.47 -9.49 -21.46
N VAL A 712 -17.65 -9.58 -22.05
CA VAL A 712 -18.42 -8.38 -22.46
C VAL A 712 -19.13 -7.84 -21.23
N THR A 713 -18.87 -6.60 -20.89
CA THR A 713 -19.50 -5.92 -19.75
C THR A 713 -20.68 -5.09 -20.21
N ILE A 714 -21.77 -5.19 -19.50
CA ILE A 714 -22.99 -4.41 -19.67
C ILE A 714 -23.21 -3.62 -18.39
N LYS A 715 -23.19 -2.28 -18.47
CA LYS A 715 -23.34 -1.34 -17.36
C LYS A 715 -24.56 -0.43 -17.52
N GLY A 716 -24.91 0.29 -16.47
CA GLY A 716 -26.06 1.19 -16.42
C GLY A 716 -27.37 0.44 -16.17
N LEU A 717 -27.27 -0.68 -15.47
CA LEU A 717 -28.39 -1.55 -15.10
C LEU A 717 -28.97 -1.10 -13.76
N THR A 718 -30.27 -1.35 -13.55
CA THR A 718 -30.90 -1.27 -12.23
C THR A 718 -30.57 -2.51 -11.40
N SER A 719 -30.80 -2.48 -10.10
CA SER A 719 -30.66 -3.68 -9.25
C SER A 719 -31.54 -4.81 -9.76
N ASP A 720 -30.98 -6.02 -9.74
CA ASP A 720 -31.67 -7.26 -10.09
C ASP A 720 -32.38 -7.24 -11.45
N ALA A 721 -31.84 -6.44 -12.40
CA ALA A 721 -32.37 -6.40 -13.76
C ALA A 721 -32.17 -7.74 -14.47
N ASP A 722 -33.18 -8.20 -15.21
CA ASP A 722 -33.09 -9.37 -16.08
C ASP A 722 -32.41 -9.02 -17.40
N ILE A 723 -31.35 -9.74 -17.76
CA ILE A 723 -30.60 -9.55 -19.01
C ILE A 723 -30.74 -10.79 -19.90
N LYS A 724 -30.96 -10.56 -21.19
CA LYS A 724 -30.95 -11.62 -22.21
C LYS A 724 -30.14 -11.17 -23.43
N ILE A 725 -29.25 -12.03 -23.89
CA ILE A 725 -28.58 -11.88 -25.18
C ILE A 725 -29.33 -12.69 -26.21
N ILE A 726 -29.79 -12.04 -27.25
CA ILE A 726 -30.60 -12.70 -28.30
C ILE A 726 -30.00 -12.49 -29.69
N THR A 727 -30.14 -13.48 -30.54
CA THR A 727 -29.82 -13.37 -31.97
C THR A 727 -30.82 -12.49 -32.70
N VAL A 728 -30.50 -12.04 -33.92
CA VAL A 728 -31.45 -11.35 -34.81
C VAL A 728 -32.74 -12.17 -35.07
N GLY A 729 -32.66 -13.50 -34.99
CA GLY A 729 -33.81 -14.38 -35.10
C GLY A 729 -34.62 -14.57 -33.83
N GLY A 730 -34.27 -13.88 -32.74
CA GLY A 730 -35.02 -13.94 -31.45
C GLY A 730 -34.62 -15.10 -30.54
N GLN A 731 -33.60 -15.91 -30.90
CA GLN A 731 -33.14 -17.00 -30.04
C GLN A 731 -32.29 -16.45 -28.89
N VAL A 732 -32.62 -16.78 -27.64
CA VAL A 732 -31.79 -16.45 -26.46
C VAL A 732 -30.55 -17.33 -26.43
N VAL A 733 -29.38 -16.72 -26.36
CA VAL A 733 -28.08 -17.42 -26.31
C VAL A 733 -27.46 -17.35 -24.92
N ALA A 734 -27.73 -16.29 -24.16
CA ALA A 734 -27.30 -16.14 -22.77
C ALA A 734 -28.35 -15.34 -21.99
N ALA A 735 -28.40 -15.53 -20.69
CA ALA A 735 -29.25 -14.76 -19.78
C ALA A 735 -28.63 -14.72 -18.39
N GLY A 736 -29.00 -13.70 -17.61
CA GLY A 736 -28.58 -13.54 -16.22
C GLY A 736 -29.27 -12.35 -15.55
N THR A 737 -28.86 -12.09 -14.32
CA THR A 737 -29.36 -10.99 -13.50
C THR A 737 -28.20 -10.05 -13.17
N SER A 738 -28.43 -8.74 -13.10
CA SER A 738 -27.40 -7.76 -12.78
C SER A 738 -26.89 -7.91 -11.35
N MET A 739 -25.58 -7.68 -11.17
CA MET A 739 -24.95 -7.46 -9.88
C MET A 739 -24.83 -5.94 -9.67
N GLY A 740 -25.78 -5.36 -8.91
CA GLY A 740 -25.91 -3.91 -8.89
C GLY A 740 -26.17 -3.36 -10.29
N GLY A 741 -25.31 -2.43 -10.74
CA GLY A 741 -25.41 -1.79 -12.06
C GLY A 741 -24.72 -2.52 -13.21
N THR A 742 -24.20 -3.75 -13.02
CA THR A 742 -23.33 -4.43 -13.98
C THR A 742 -23.73 -5.89 -14.19
N TRP A 743 -23.54 -6.38 -15.41
CA TRP A 743 -23.61 -7.81 -15.76
C TRP A 743 -22.56 -8.14 -16.82
N GLN A 744 -22.07 -9.38 -16.84
CA GLN A 744 -21.05 -9.83 -17.79
C GLN A 744 -21.48 -11.05 -18.61
N TRP A 745 -21.01 -11.07 -19.87
CA TRP A 745 -21.22 -12.17 -20.81
C TRP A 745 -19.89 -12.65 -21.38
N ASP A 746 -19.63 -13.94 -21.34
CA ASP A 746 -18.42 -14.59 -21.84
C ASP A 746 -18.36 -14.76 -23.37
N GLY A 747 -19.36 -14.26 -24.11
CA GLY A 747 -19.46 -14.42 -25.54
C GLY A 747 -19.83 -15.85 -25.99
N ASN A 748 -20.33 -16.68 -25.06
CA ASN A 748 -20.74 -18.05 -25.31
C ASN A 748 -22.26 -18.21 -25.26
N THR A 749 -22.73 -19.33 -25.82
CA THR A 749 -24.10 -19.81 -25.65
C THR A 749 -24.27 -20.55 -24.32
N PHE A 750 -25.49 -20.86 -23.90
CA PHE A 750 -25.77 -21.70 -22.72
C PHE A 750 -25.05 -23.06 -22.73
N ALA A 751 -24.64 -23.53 -23.90
CA ALA A 751 -23.87 -24.79 -24.05
C ALA A 751 -22.35 -24.58 -23.92
N GLY A 752 -21.87 -23.38 -23.53
CA GLY A 752 -20.45 -23.03 -23.40
C GLY A 752 -19.72 -22.94 -24.75
N LYS A 753 -20.43 -22.83 -25.89
CA LYS A 753 -19.82 -22.67 -27.20
C LYS A 753 -19.79 -21.21 -27.62
N PRO A 754 -18.67 -20.70 -28.18
CA PRO A 754 -18.59 -19.35 -28.71
C PRO A 754 -19.72 -19.07 -29.71
N VAL A 755 -20.33 -17.88 -29.59
CA VAL A 755 -21.32 -17.44 -30.58
C VAL A 755 -20.63 -17.06 -31.90
N GLY A 756 -21.32 -17.22 -33.04
CA GLY A 756 -20.78 -16.84 -34.35
C GLY A 756 -20.71 -15.34 -34.57
N SER A 757 -20.00 -14.91 -35.64
CA SER A 757 -20.01 -13.52 -36.08
C SER A 757 -21.41 -13.05 -36.41
N GLY A 758 -21.80 -11.87 -35.94
CA GLY A 758 -23.13 -11.32 -36.17
C GLY A 758 -23.49 -10.21 -35.18
N ILE A 759 -24.70 -9.69 -35.34
CA ILE A 759 -25.30 -8.74 -34.40
C ILE A 759 -26.15 -9.51 -33.40
N TYR A 760 -25.97 -9.19 -32.13
CA TYR A 760 -26.76 -9.69 -31.02
C TYR A 760 -27.44 -8.51 -30.33
N TYR A 761 -28.63 -8.73 -29.81
CA TYR A 761 -29.33 -7.73 -29.00
C TYR A 761 -29.15 -8.08 -27.52
N VAL A 762 -28.82 -7.09 -26.75
CA VAL A 762 -28.84 -7.13 -25.28
C VAL A 762 -30.17 -6.56 -24.86
N VAL A 763 -31.07 -7.39 -24.37
CA VAL A 763 -32.38 -6.96 -23.86
C VAL A 763 -32.31 -6.97 -22.34
N VAL A 764 -32.64 -5.85 -21.74
CA VAL A 764 -32.63 -5.66 -20.28
C VAL A 764 -34.05 -5.24 -19.82
N SER A 765 -34.54 -5.84 -18.75
CA SER A 765 -35.76 -5.40 -18.11
C SER A 765 -35.53 -5.21 -16.59
N THR A 766 -36.24 -4.26 -15.99
CA THR A 766 -36.30 -4.13 -14.52
C THR A 766 -36.82 -5.40 -13.88
N SER A 767 -36.48 -5.67 -12.63
CA SER A 767 -36.92 -6.87 -11.89
C SER A 767 -38.43 -7.03 -11.82
N ASP A 768 -39.18 -5.92 -11.79
CA ASP A 768 -40.65 -5.88 -11.82
C ASP A 768 -41.25 -5.95 -13.25
N GLY A 769 -40.37 -5.93 -14.27
CA GLY A 769 -40.78 -5.96 -15.67
C GLY A 769 -41.48 -4.69 -16.19
N SER A 770 -41.47 -3.60 -15.42
CA SER A 770 -42.16 -2.35 -15.77
C SER A 770 -41.49 -1.60 -16.92
N THR A 771 -40.18 -1.71 -17.02
CA THR A 771 -39.35 -1.04 -18.04
C THR A 771 -38.45 -2.06 -18.73
N ALA A 772 -38.26 -1.91 -20.04
CA ALA A 772 -37.33 -2.71 -20.81
C ALA A 772 -36.62 -1.85 -21.86
N VAL A 773 -35.31 -2.06 -22.00
CA VAL A 773 -34.44 -1.38 -22.98
C VAL A 773 -33.64 -2.39 -23.78
N SER A 774 -33.10 -1.96 -24.93
CA SER A 774 -32.25 -2.84 -25.72
C SER A 774 -31.01 -2.12 -26.22
N GLY A 775 -29.90 -2.85 -26.21
CA GLY A 775 -28.64 -2.47 -26.82
C GLY A 775 -28.23 -3.46 -27.92
N LYS A 776 -27.15 -3.15 -28.62
CA LYS A 776 -26.60 -4.03 -29.69
C LYS A 776 -25.14 -4.30 -29.41
N ILE A 777 -24.74 -5.53 -29.69
CA ILE A 777 -23.33 -5.92 -29.71
C ILE A 777 -22.99 -6.56 -31.05
N LEU A 778 -21.92 -6.12 -31.68
CA LEU A 778 -21.34 -6.73 -32.86
C LEU A 778 -20.28 -7.76 -32.42
N VAL A 779 -20.44 -9.00 -32.80
CA VAL A 779 -19.43 -10.06 -32.62
C VAL A 779 -18.70 -10.30 -33.92
N VAL A 780 -17.39 -10.30 -33.89
CA VAL A 780 -16.49 -10.63 -34.98
C VAL A 780 -15.62 -11.82 -34.53
N ARG A 781 -15.68 -12.91 -35.26
CA ARG A 781 -14.92 -14.17 -35.00
C ARG A 781 -14.09 -14.56 -36.21
#